data_e58dee2937d077eac30549372bd24295
#
_entry.id   e58dee2937d077eac30549372bd24295
#
_cell.length_a   1.000
_cell.length_b   1.000
_cell.length_c   1.000
_cell.angle_alpha   90.00
_cell.angle_beta   90.00
_cell.angle_gamma   90.00
#
_symmetry.space_group_name_H-M   'P 1'
#
loop_
_entity.id
_entity.type
_entity.pdbx_description
1 polymer ?
#
loop_
_entity_poly.entity_id
_entity_poly.type
_entity_poly.pdbx_seq_one_letter_code
_entity_poly.pdbx_strand_id
1 'polypeptide(L)'
;MPFTKFTDLDFDQIKESIKSYLRANSDFSGFDFEGSNFSVLLDTLAYNTYITAFNSNMVVNESFLDSATLRENVVSLARNIGYVPSSRTAAKASVTFTVSAQDTTTPTFVLKRGLVTVADISDTSYTFSIVEDVQLPTTITDFTVGGVDVTQRTATFSNLEVLEGTYITKRFTVDASLDQRFILDNSFIDTSTMKVYVKKENEDGLGVEYKLIDNITNATSTSYTYLIQEVQDEKYELLFGDGLIGRKLETGEIITVNYLTTSGKEGNGAKVFSFAGQIVDSDGNNLAIQPFTITTNNASRNGGEIEDLNSIKYFAPRTYSSQNRAVTGRDYESIIKRIYSDTDSVSIVGGEELDPPQFGTVQISIKPKNGFLVSDFNKSRILSELKQYSISGINQKIVDLKILYVELDSFVYYNDSMVTTPDSLKTKISQSLTNYSKSADLNKFGGRFRYSKALKTIDGTDTAITSNISRVKIRRNLVALLNQFAQYELCFGNQFHVLESGKNIKSTGFKVAGDNDTVYLTDVPNPDKKTGIVSIVKNLPDGEIRVVAKSAGTIDYIHGEINLGTVNITSTSKPNNVIEIQAFPESNDVVGLRDLYLNLDISKTKINMIKDVISSGDEISGTVFNRDFYTSSYSNGSLIRE
;
A
#
# COMPACT_ATOMS: atom_id res chain seq x y z
N MET A 1 1.06 23.62 3.07
CA MET A 1 1.28 24.91 3.78
C MET A 1 0.42 24.96 5.02
N PRO A 2 0.80 25.63 6.11
CA PRO A 2 -0.11 25.87 7.21
C PRO A 2 -1.30 26.70 6.71
N PHE A 3 -2.45 26.47 7.32
CA PHE A 3 -3.67 27.23 7.06
C PHE A 3 -3.38 28.74 7.23
N THR A 4 -3.56 29.52 6.17
CA THR A 4 -3.24 30.95 6.19
C THR A 4 -4.46 31.74 6.65
N LYS A 5 -4.33 32.46 7.76
CA LYS A 5 -5.37 33.39 8.21
C LYS A 5 -5.15 34.75 7.57
N PHE A 6 -6.09 35.17 6.74
CA PHE A 6 -6.06 36.50 6.10
C PHE A 6 -6.83 37.54 6.90
N THR A 7 -7.75 37.10 7.76
CA THR A 7 -8.55 37.95 8.64
C THR A 7 -8.54 37.36 10.04
N ASP A 8 -8.66 38.22 11.05
CA ASP A 8 -8.83 37.78 12.43
C ASP A 8 -10.20 37.14 12.62
N LEU A 9 -10.23 35.97 13.29
CA LEU A 9 -11.43 35.20 13.57
C LEU A 9 -11.81 35.25 15.06
N ASP A 10 -11.42 36.30 15.77
CA ASP A 10 -11.78 36.53 17.16
C ASP A 10 -13.02 37.43 17.24
N PHE A 11 -14.14 36.87 17.67
CA PHE A 11 -15.40 37.59 17.80
C PHE A 11 -15.28 38.80 18.77
N ASP A 12 -14.60 38.61 19.90
CA ASP A 12 -14.46 39.65 20.91
C ASP A 12 -13.57 40.79 20.43
N GLN A 13 -12.52 40.49 19.70
CA GLN A 13 -11.66 41.52 19.05
C GLN A 13 -12.42 42.30 17.98
N ILE A 14 -13.23 41.63 17.16
CA ILE A 14 -14.08 42.29 16.16
C ILE A 14 -15.08 43.23 16.87
N LYS A 15 -15.74 42.74 17.91
CA LYS A 15 -16.68 43.53 18.71
C LYS A 15 -16.00 44.76 19.33
N GLU A 16 -14.82 44.59 19.94
CA GLU A 16 -14.09 45.68 20.54
C GLU A 16 -13.57 46.70 19.50
N SER A 17 -13.17 46.24 18.31
CA SER A 17 -12.83 47.12 17.20
C SER A 17 -14.00 47.98 16.75
N ILE A 18 -15.21 47.39 16.64
CA ILE A 18 -16.43 48.15 16.32
C ILE A 18 -16.75 49.15 17.42
N LYS A 19 -16.65 48.76 18.69
CA LYS A 19 -16.86 49.64 19.86
C LYS A 19 -15.85 50.81 19.84
N SER A 20 -14.56 50.53 19.54
CA SER A 20 -13.53 51.54 19.48
C SER A 20 -13.78 52.54 18.35
N TYR A 21 -14.25 52.07 17.20
CA TYR A 21 -14.65 52.95 16.08
C TYR A 21 -15.81 53.86 16.46
N LEU A 22 -16.82 53.33 17.15
CA LEU A 22 -17.98 54.11 17.65
C LEU A 22 -17.59 55.14 18.73
N ARG A 23 -16.65 54.78 19.64
CA ARG A 23 -16.11 55.71 20.64
C ARG A 23 -15.37 56.92 20.03
N ALA A 24 -14.74 56.70 18.87
CA ALA A 24 -14.10 57.76 18.14
C ALA A 24 -15.07 58.74 17.46
N ASN A 25 -16.36 58.38 17.40
CA ASN A 25 -17.44 59.16 16.80
C ASN A 25 -18.29 59.79 17.89
N SER A 26 -18.23 61.09 18.09
CA SER A 26 -18.87 61.83 19.18
C SER A 26 -20.41 61.81 19.18
N ASP A 27 -21.02 61.40 18.07
CA ASP A 27 -22.49 61.37 17.92
C ASP A 27 -23.18 60.18 18.61
N PHE A 28 -22.39 59.20 19.08
CA PHE A 28 -22.91 58.01 19.75
C PHE A 28 -22.54 58.01 21.23
N SER A 29 -23.54 58.04 22.08
CA SER A 29 -23.40 57.89 23.55
C SER A 29 -24.25 56.75 24.07
N GLY A 30 -23.77 56.03 25.12
CA GLY A 30 -24.52 55.01 25.82
C GLY A 30 -24.58 53.63 25.12
N PHE A 31 -23.86 53.41 24.05
CA PHE A 31 -23.82 52.13 23.30
C PHE A 31 -23.01 51.02 24.01
N ASP A 32 -22.18 51.40 24.99
CA ASP A 32 -21.27 50.48 25.71
C ASP A 32 -21.96 49.72 26.85
N PHE A 33 -23.23 50.01 27.10
CA PHE A 33 -24.03 49.34 28.14
C PHE A 33 -24.50 47.97 27.65
N GLU A 34 -24.07 46.89 28.31
CA GLU A 34 -24.30 45.51 27.84
C GLU A 34 -25.79 45.13 27.75
N GLY A 35 -26.67 45.74 28.50
CA GLY A 35 -28.11 45.53 28.45
C GLY A 35 -28.85 46.37 27.42
N SER A 36 -28.19 47.20 26.62
CA SER A 36 -28.83 48.07 25.63
C SER A 36 -29.22 47.30 24.36
N ASN A 37 -30.34 47.69 23.72
CA ASN A 37 -30.73 47.17 22.40
C ASN A 37 -29.63 47.43 21.34
N PHE A 38 -28.78 48.46 21.54
CA PHE A 38 -27.69 48.77 20.67
C PHE A 38 -26.52 47.81 20.81
N SER A 39 -26.27 47.26 22.00
CA SER A 39 -25.30 46.18 22.23
C SER A 39 -25.67 44.91 21.46
N VAL A 40 -26.95 44.57 21.35
CA VAL A 40 -27.43 43.43 20.56
C VAL A 40 -27.16 43.64 19.04
N LEU A 41 -27.32 44.87 18.57
CA LEU A 41 -26.97 45.22 17.17
C LEU A 41 -25.46 45.09 16.92
N LEU A 42 -24.62 45.54 17.87
CA LEU A 42 -23.17 45.38 17.78
C LEU A 42 -22.75 43.90 17.74
N ASP A 43 -23.38 43.06 18.57
CA ASP A 43 -23.15 41.63 18.57
C ASP A 43 -23.57 41.00 17.24
N THR A 44 -24.69 41.43 16.67
CA THR A 44 -25.15 40.97 15.35
C THR A 44 -24.18 41.37 14.24
N LEU A 45 -23.67 42.61 14.26
CA LEU A 45 -22.67 43.10 13.31
C LEU A 45 -21.33 42.36 13.45
N ALA A 46 -20.88 42.17 14.69
CA ALA A 46 -19.66 41.43 14.99
C ALA A 46 -19.77 39.97 14.51
N TYR A 47 -20.92 39.33 14.75
CA TYR A 47 -21.20 37.99 14.28
C TYR A 47 -21.23 37.90 12.75
N ASN A 48 -21.89 38.82 12.07
CA ASN A 48 -21.91 38.87 10.63
C ASN A 48 -20.50 39.08 10.04
N THR A 49 -19.70 39.96 10.64
CA THR A 49 -18.31 40.19 10.25
C THR A 49 -17.46 38.93 10.48
N TYR A 50 -17.65 38.24 11.61
CA TYR A 50 -16.99 36.96 11.90
C TYR A 50 -17.30 35.90 10.84
N ILE A 51 -18.58 35.70 10.50
CA ILE A 51 -18.98 34.75 9.46
C ILE A 51 -18.43 35.15 8.09
N THR A 52 -18.46 36.43 7.75
CA THR A 52 -17.88 36.93 6.49
C THR A 52 -16.38 36.72 6.43
N ALA A 53 -15.66 36.99 7.52
CA ALA A 53 -14.22 36.74 7.63
C ALA A 53 -13.89 35.23 7.53
N PHE A 54 -14.70 34.39 8.19
CA PHE A 54 -14.57 32.93 8.08
C PHE A 54 -14.75 32.45 6.63
N ASN A 55 -15.81 32.88 5.98
CA ASN A 55 -16.07 32.52 4.58
C ASN A 55 -14.96 33.02 3.65
N SER A 56 -14.44 34.24 3.87
CA SER A 56 -13.33 34.78 3.10
C SER A 56 -12.05 33.95 3.28
N ASN A 57 -11.70 33.58 4.50
CA ASN A 57 -10.57 32.70 4.78
C ASN A 57 -10.75 31.34 4.13
N MET A 58 -11.95 30.76 4.18
CA MET A 58 -12.29 29.48 3.57
C MET A 58 -12.10 29.54 2.05
N VAL A 59 -12.68 30.54 1.37
CA VAL A 59 -12.57 30.71 -0.09
C VAL A 59 -11.11 30.86 -0.51
N VAL A 60 -10.32 31.67 0.20
CA VAL A 60 -8.90 31.85 -0.14
C VAL A 60 -8.12 30.54 0.05
N ASN A 61 -8.33 29.82 1.16
CA ASN A 61 -7.63 28.56 1.39
C ASN A 61 -8.03 27.49 0.37
N GLU A 62 -9.30 27.43 -0.01
CA GLU A 62 -9.79 26.48 -1.02
C GLU A 62 -9.38 26.83 -2.47
N SER A 63 -8.82 28.02 -2.69
CA SER A 63 -8.34 28.43 -4.03
C SER A 63 -6.94 27.91 -4.37
N PHE A 64 -6.20 27.33 -3.42
CA PHE A 64 -4.86 26.82 -3.63
C PHE A 64 -4.78 25.33 -3.33
N LEU A 65 -4.12 24.57 -4.20
CA LEU A 65 -4.00 23.11 -4.10
C LEU A 65 -3.41 22.66 -2.75
N ASP A 66 -2.40 23.39 -2.23
CA ASP A 66 -1.72 23.02 -0.98
C ASP A 66 -2.61 23.20 0.27
N SER A 67 -3.48 24.22 0.28
CA SER A 67 -4.30 24.58 1.44
C SER A 67 -5.74 24.10 1.36
N ALA A 68 -6.25 23.77 0.16
CA ALA A 68 -7.60 23.27 -0.02
C ALA A 68 -7.87 21.99 0.80
N THR A 69 -9.03 21.88 1.42
CA THR A 69 -9.42 20.78 2.30
C THR A 69 -10.55 19.93 1.74
N LEU A 70 -11.38 20.52 0.88
CA LEU A 70 -12.48 19.83 0.23
C LEU A 70 -11.98 19.05 -0.99
N ARG A 71 -12.31 17.75 -1.07
CA ARG A 71 -11.87 16.89 -2.16
C ARG A 71 -12.20 17.45 -3.55
N GLU A 72 -13.43 17.94 -3.71
CA GLU A 72 -13.91 18.50 -4.96
C GLU A 72 -13.04 19.65 -5.47
N ASN A 73 -12.61 20.53 -4.56
CA ASN A 73 -11.75 21.65 -4.89
C ASN A 73 -10.33 21.19 -5.22
N VAL A 74 -9.78 20.25 -4.43
CA VAL A 74 -8.45 19.67 -4.70
C VAL A 74 -8.42 18.96 -6.05
N VAL A 75 -9.43 18.16 -6.36
CA VAL A 75 -9.56 17.46 -7.66
C VAL A 75 -9.71 18.46 -8.81
N SER A 76 -10.53 19.49 -8.63
CA SER A 76 -10.71 20.55 -9.65
C SER A 76 -9.41 21.31 -9.91
N LEU A 77 -8.66 21.67 -8.88
CA LEU A 77 -7.36 22.33 -9.00
C LEU A 77 -6.30 21.42 -9.64
N ALA A 78 -6.28 20.14 -9.26
CA ALA A 78 -5.38 19.15 -9.85
C ALA A 78 -5.68 18.91 -11.35
N ARG A 79 -6.97 18.89 -11.72
CA ARG A 79 -7.40 18.79 -13.10
C ARG A 79 -6.92 19.96 -13.98
N ASN A 80 -6.88 21.18 -13.43
CA ASN A 80 -6.39 22.34 -14.17
C ASN A 80 -4.91 22.21 -14.60
N ILE A 81 -4.14 21.37 -13.90
CA ILE A 81 -2.76 21.02 -14.28
C ILE A 81 -2.64 19.66 -14.95
N GLY A 82 -3.77 19.07 -15.38
CA GLY A 82 -3.80 17.82 -16.15
C GLY A 82 -3.65 16.54 -15.31
N TYR A 83 -3.84 16.62 -13.99
CA TYR A 83 -3.77 15.44 -13.12
C TYR A 83 -5.16 14.85 -12.89
N VAL A 84 -5.31 13.55 -13.15
CA VAL A 84 -6.52 12.77 -12.85
C VAL A 84 -6.20 11.86 -11.67
N PRO A 85 -6.87 12.02 -10.52
CA PRO A 85 -6.65 11.15 -9.37
C PRO A 85 -7.01 9.69 -9.67
N SER A 86 -6.33 8.77 -9.01
CA SER A 86 -6.65 7.35 -9.12
C SER A 86 -7.99 7.03 -8.46
N SER A 87 -8.85 6.31 -9.19
CA SER A 87 -10.13 5.81 -8.67
C SER A 87 -9.94 4.70 -7.65
N ARG A 88 -11.02 4.23 -7.07
CA ARG A 88 -11.03 2.95 -6.35
C ARG A 88 -10.56 1.84 -7.27
N THR A 89 -9.90 0.83 -6.74
CA THR A 89 -9.45 -0.35 -7.48
C THR A 89 -10.09 -1.61 -6.91
N ALA A 90 -10.60 -2.46 -7.80
CA ALA A 90 -11.20 -3.73 -7.44
C ALA A 90 -10.15 -4.73 -6.93
N ALA A 91 -10.50 -5.51 -5.91
CA ALA A 91 -9.67 -6.62 -5.46
C ALA A 91 -9.68 -7.72 -6.52
N LYS A 92 -8.49 -8.27 -6.82
CA LYS A 92 -8.28 -9.28 -7.86
C LYS A 92 -7.96 -10.63 -7.26
N ALA A 93 -8.68 -11.67 -7.69
CA ALA A 93 -8.37 -13.07 -7.35
C ALA A 93 -8.09 -13.87 -8.61
N SER A 94 -7.36 -14.96 -8.49
CA SER A 94 -7.15 -15.91 -9.59
C SER A 94 -7.74 -17.26 -9.20
N VAL A 95 -8.63 -17.76 -10.05
CA VAL A 95 -9.35 -19.03 -9.82
C VAL A 95 -9.19 -19.98 -11.01
N THR A 96 -9.28 -21.27 -10.73
CA THR A 96 -9.27 -22.32 -11.74
C THR A 96 -10.45 -23.26 -11.49
N PHE A 97 -11.21 -23.57 -12.53
CA PHE A 97 -12.29 -24.54 -12.46
C PHE A 97 -12.53 -25.22 -13.82
N THR A 98 -13.00 -26.46 -13.77
CA THR A 98 -13.35 -27.23 -14.96
C THR A 98 -14.86 -27.39 -15.03
N VAL A 99 -15.42 -27.00 -16.14
CA VAL A 99 -16.86 -27.10 -16.42
C VAL A 99 -17.10 -28.25 -17.36
N SER A 100 -18.13 -29.03 -17.05
CA SER A 100 -18.59 -30.13 -17.91
C SER A 100 -20.07 -30.00 -18.19
N ALA A 101 -20.46 -30.28 -19.42
CA ALA A 101 -21.83 -30.37 -19.85
C ALA A 101 -22.05 -31.67 -20.66
N GLN A 102 -23.18 -32.33 -20.41
CA GLN A 102 -23.60 -33.55 -21.11
C GLN A 102 -24.50 -33.18 -22.28
N ASP A 103 -24.59 -34.11 -23.24
CA ASP A 103 -25.51 -34.01 -24.39
C ASP A 103 -25.43 -32.71 -25.19
N THR A 104 -24.22 -32.13 -25.26
CA THR A 104 -23.96 -30.93 -26.07
C THR A 104 -22.97 -31.20 -27.19
N THR A 105 -23.23 -30.65 -28.38
CA THR A 105 -22.35 -30.73 -29.56
C THR A 105 -21.45 -29.51 -29.73
N THR A 106 -21.60 -28.54 -28.84
CA THR A 106 -20.92 -27.23 -28.93
C THR A 106 -19.40 -27.36 -28.85
N PRO A 107 -18.65 -26.79 -29.81
CA PRO A 107 -17.17 -26.87 -29.82
C PRO A 107 -16.53 -25.94 -28.79
N THR A 108 -17.26 -24.96 -28.27
CA THR A 108 -16.74 -23.94 -27.33
C THR A 108 -17.71 -23.62 -26.22
N PHE A 109 -17.17 -23.38 -25.02
CA PHE A 109 -17.94 -22.80 -23.91
C PHE A 109 -17.54 -21.34 -23.75
N VAL A 110 -18.54 -20.49 -23.53
CA VAL A 110 -18.38 -19.06 -23.32
C VAL A 110 -18.85 -18.70 -21.90
N LEU A 111 -17.91 -18.31 -21.05
CA LEU A 111 -18.22 -17.71 -19.75
C LEU A 111 -18.59 -16.23 -19.99
N LYS A 112 -19.79 -15.86 -19.63
CA LYS A 112 -20.30 -14.50 -19.83
C LYS A 112 -19.68 -13.54 -18.85
N ARG A 113 -19.40 -12.32 -19.34
CA ARG A 113 -19.00 -11.18 -18.51
C ARG A 113 -20.07 -10.83 -17.48
N GLY A 114 -19.65 -10.23 -16.39
CA GLY A 114 -20.48 -9.93 -15.23
C GLY A 114 -20.15 -10.88 -14.08
N LEU A 115 -21.12 -11.18 -13.23
CA LEU A 115 -20.94 -12.01 -12.06
C LEU A 115 -20.46 -13.42 -12.45
N VAL A 116 -19.35 -13.85 -11.84
CA VAL A 116 -18.78 -15.19 -12.03
C VAL A 116 -18.76 -15.98 -10.75
N THR A 117 -18.32 -15.37 -9.65
CA THR A 117 -18.17 -16.04 -8.36
C THR A 117 -18.58 -15.14 -7.21
N VAL A 118 -18.92 -15.78 -6.09
CA VAL A 118 -19.19 -15.12 -4.80
C VAL A 118 -18.25 -15.69 -3.76
N ALA A 119 -17.77 -14.87 -2.85
CA ALA A 119 -16.90 -15.28 -1.75
C ALA A 119 -17.24 -14.51 -0.48
N ASP A 120 -17.09 -15.17 0.67
CA ASP A 120 -17.33 -14.56 1.97
C ASP A 120 -16.01 -14.11 2.62
N ILE A 121 -16.00 -12.89 3.13
CA ILE A 121 -14.89 -12.30 3.87
C ILE A 121 -15.46 -11.72 5.17
N SER A 122 -15.01 -12.24 6.32
CA SER A 122 -15.45 -11.75 7.64
C SER A 122 -16.98 -11.61 7.78
N ASP A 123 -17.72 -12.66 7.39
CA ASP A 123 -19.18 -12.76 7.42
C ASP A 123 -19.94 -11.83 6.45
N THR A 124 -19.24 -11.21 5.52
CA THR A 124 -19.84 -10.41 4.43
C THR A 124 -19.58 -11.08 3.09
N SER A 125 -20.63 -11.18 2.26
CA SER A 125 -20.54 -11.79 0.94
C SER A 125 -20.19 -10.75 -0.12
N TYR A 126 -19.15 -11.02 -0.90
CA TYR A 126 -18.68 -10.16 -2.00
C TYR A 126 -18.84 -10.87 -3.33
N THR A 127 -19.27 -10.11 -4.33
CA THR A 127 -19.39 -10.58 -5.71
C THR A 127 -18.09 -10.37 -6.48
N PHE A 128 -17.72 -11.34 -7.32
CA PHE A 128 -16.56 -11.24 -8.19
C PHE A 128 -17.00 -11.43 -9.64
N SER A 129 -16.60 -10.50 -10.47
CA SER A 129 -17.03 -10.37 -11.86
C SER A 129 -15.85 -10.40 -12.84
N ILE A 130 -16.14 -10.65 -14.12
CA ILE A 130 -15.21 -10.45 -15.23
C ILE A 130 -15.78 -9.37 -16.16
N VAL A 131 -14.88 -8.62 -16.81
CA VAL A 131 -15.27 -7.48 -17.67
C VAL A 131 -15.51 -7.88 -19.13
N GLU A 132 -15.00 -9.03 -19.57
CA GLU A 132 -15.10 -9.54 -20.94
C GLU A 132 -15.55 -11.00 -20.95
N ASP A 133 -16.23 -11.42 -22.03
CA ASP A 133 -16.60 -12.82 -22.24
C ASP A 133 -15.32 -13.65 -22.45
N VAL A 134 -15.21 -14.81 -21.78
CA VAL A 134 -14.08 -15.73 -21.95
C VAL A 134 -14.55 -16.99 -22.69
N GLN A 135 -14.03 -17.19 -23.89
CA GLN A 135 -14.35 -18.33 -24.74
C GLN A 135 -13.23 -19.35 -24.74
N LEU A 136 -13.57 -20.62 -24.48
CA LEU A 136 -12.62 -21.73 -24.49
C LEU A 136 -13.12 -22.90 -25.34
N PRO A 137 -12.22 -23.58 -26.08
CA PRO A 137 -12.55 -24.81 -26.79
C PRO A 137 -12.85 -25.93 -25.79
N THR A 138 -13.79 -26.81 -26.15
CA THR A 138 -14.15 -27.98 -25.36
C THR A 138 -13.36 -29.21 -25.81
N THR A 139 -13.05 -30.07 -24.84
CA THR A 139 -12.54 -31.44 -25.06
C THR A 139 -13.69 -32.43 -24.87
N ILE A 140 -13.71 -33.47 -25.69
CA ILE A 140 -14.72 -34.55 -25.61
C ILE A 140 -14.19 -35.64 -24.68
N THR A 141 -15.05 -36.07 -23.78
CA THR A 141 -14.80 -37.26 -22.92
C THR A 141 -16.01 -38.15 -22.99
N ASP A 142 -15.86 -39.30 -23.59
CA ASP A 142 -16.93 -40.32 -23.66
C ASP A 142 -16.79 -41.26 -22.45
N PHE A 143 -17.90 -41.55 -21.79
CA PHE A 143 -17.96 -42.53 -20.70
C PHE A 143 -19.29 -43.27 -20.74
N THR A 144 -19.29 -44.50 -20.25
CA THR A 144 -20.48 -45.36 -20.24
C THR A 144 -21.10 -45.36 -18.85
N VAL A 145 -22.39 -45.01 -18.75
CA VAL A 145 -23.18 -45.05 -17.50
C VAL A 145 -24.35 -46.02 -17.71
N GLY A 146 -24.38 -47.10 -16.95
CA GLY A 146 -25.46 -48.07 -17.03
C GLY A 146 -25.62 -48.78 -18.39
N GLY A 147 -24.54 -48.86 -19.19
CA GLY A 147 -24.57 -49.45 -20.54
C GLY A 147 -24.97 -48.46 -21.66
N VAL A 148 -25.13 -47.20 -21.35
CA VAL A 148 -25.39 -46.13 -22.34
C VAL A 148 -24.13 -45.27 -22.44
N ASP A 149 -23.66 -45.02 -23.67
CA ASP A 149 -22.55 -44.13 -23.94
C ASP A 149 -23.04 -42.69 -23.81
N VAL A 150 -22.40 -41.91 -22.93
CA VAL A 150 -22.68 -40.48 -22.70
C VAL A 150 -21.47 -39.66 -23.14
N THR A 151 -21.70 -38.75 -24.06
CA THR A 151 -20.70 -37.77 -24.49
C THR A 151 -20.71 -36.57 -23.56
N GLN A 152 -19.60 -36.33 -22.92
CA GLN A 152 -19.40 -35.14 -22.08
C GLN A 152 -18.38 -34.21 -22.71
N ARG A 153 -18.68 -32.90 -22.75
CA ARG A 153 -17.74 -31.89 -23.15
C ARG A 153 -17.24 -31.11 -21.93
N THR A 154 -15.95 -30.90 -21.88
CA THR A 154 -15.28 -30.24 -20.75
C THR A 154 -14.44 -29.05 -21.24
N ALA A 155 -14.41 -27.98 -20.44
CA ALA A 155 -13.48 -26.86 -20.63
C ALA A 155 -12.94 -26.42 -19.27
N THR A 156 -11.64 -26.15 -19.22
CA THR A 156 -10.94 -25.72 -18.00
C THR A 156 -10.57 -24.25 -18.10
N PHE A 157 -11.17 -23.44 -17.24
CA PHE A 157 -10.83 -22.03 -17.05
C PHE A 157 -9.66 -21.95 -16.06
N SER A 158 -8.44 -21.87 -16.59
CA SER A 158 -7.21 -21.86 -15.78
C SER A 158 -6.74 -20.44 -15.49
N ASN A 159 -6.40 -20.15 -14.23
CA ASN A 159 -5.89 -18.85 -13.80
C ASN A 159 -6.78 -17.66 -14.22
N LEU A 160 -8.10 -17.87 -14.21
CA LEU A 160 -9.06 -16.82 -14.53
C LEU A 160 -8.96 -15.70 -13.49
N GLU A 161 -8.67 -14.48 -13.94
CA GLU A 161 -8.70 -13.29 -13.09
C GLU A 161 -10.15 -12.86 -12.90
N VAL A 162 -10.60 -12.81 -11.64
CA VAL A 162 -11.91 -12.30 -11.24
C VAL A 162 -11.71 -11.07 -10.35
N LEU A 163 -12.53 -10.04 -10.59
CA LEU A 163 -12.45 -8.72 -9.97
C LEU A 163 -13.62 -8.55 -9.01
N GLU A 164 -13.35 -8.14 -7.76
CA GLU A 164 -14.41 -7.85 -6.80
C GLU A 164 -15.24 -6.66 -7.32
N GLY A 165 -16.55 -6.82 -7.27
CA GLY A 165 -17.49 -5.77 -7.60
C GLY A 165 -18.61 -6.20 -8.53
N THR A 166 -19.53 -5.27 -8.74
CA THR A 166 -20.70 -5.46 -9.59
C THR A 166 -20.48 -4.84 -10.97
N TYR A 167 -20.64 -5.65 -12.00
CA TYR A 167 -20.55 -5.21 -13.40
C TYR A 167 -21.79 -4.41 -13.80
N ILE A 168 -21.58 -3.18 -14.27
CA ILE A 168 -22.66 -2.26 -14.66
C ILE A 168 -22.47 -1.81 -16.11
N THR A 169 -23.58 -1.72 -16.82
CA THR A 169 -23.66 -1.14 -18.18
C THR A 169 -24.55 0.09 -18.15
N LYS A 170 -23.99 1.26 -18.49
CA LYS A 170 -24.74 2.52 -18.67
C LYS A 170 -24.79 2.88 -20.15
N ARG A 171 -25.94 3.38 -20.61
CA ARG A 171 -26.12 3.85 -21.99
C ARG A 171 -26.53 5.31 -22.00
N PHE A 172 -25.97 6.04 -22.96
CA PHE A 172 -26.37 7.42 -23.27
C PHE A 172 -26.69 7.51 -24.77
N THR A 173 -27.70 8.29 -25.10
CA THR A 173 -27.98 8.68 -26.48
C THR A 173 -27.46 10.10 -26.71
N VAL A 174 -26.67 10.28 -27.75
CA VAL A 174 -26.06 11.56 -28.08
C VAL A 174 -27.06 12.49 -28.72
N ASP A 175 -27.18 13.70 -28.22
CA ASP A 175 -27.86 14.82 -28.85
C ASP A 175 -26.87 15.99 -29.00
N ALA A 176 -26.26 16.10 -30.16
CA ALA A 176 -25.23 17.11 -30.43
C ALA A 176 -25.79 18.56 -30.53
N SER A 177 -27.11 18.74 -30.42
CA SER A 177 -27.75 20.05 -30.31
C SER A 177 -27.72 20.62 -28.88
N LEU A 178 -27.43 19.77 -27.89
CA LEU A 178 -27.39 20.11 -26.49
C LEU A 178 -25.95 20.10 -25.97
N ASP A 179 -25.66 20.90 -24.95
CA ASP A 179 -24.43 20.78 -24.17
C ASP A 179 -24.58 19.64 -23.15
N GLN A 180 -24.43 18.39 -23.65
CA GLN A 180 -24.74 17.18 -22.94
C GLN A 180 -23.50 16.70 -22.12
N ARG A 181 -23.72 16.41 -20.85
CA ARG A 181 -22.71 15.82 -19.96
C ARG A 181 -22.96 14.34 -19.76
N PHE A 182 -21.92 13.52 -19.94
CA PHE A 182 -21.99 12.06 -19.82
C PHE A 182 -21.45 11.61 -18.44
N ILE A 183 -22.27 11.82 -17.41
CA ILE A 183 -21.89 11.51 -16.03
C ILE A 183 -22.38 10.11 -15.67
N LEU A 184 -21.48 9.30 -15.09
CA LEU A 184 -21.82 8.00 -14.52
C LEU A 184 -22.41 8.23 -13.12
N ASP A 185 -23.64 7.77 -12.90
CA ASP A 185 -24.39 8.05 -11.66
C ASP A 185 -23.88 7.30 -10.43
N ASN A 186 -23.06 6.27 -10.64
CA ASN A 186 -22.52 5.46 -9.55
C ASN A 186 -21.28 6.10 -8.96
N SER A 187 -21.17 6.06 -7.64
CA SER A 187 -19.91 6.24 -6.91
C SER A 187 -19.14 4.91 -6.85
N PHE A 188 -17.88 4.94 -6.37
CA PHE A 188 -17.06 3.73 -6.16
C PHE A 188 -16.71 2.96 -7.43
N ILE A 189 -16.58 3.66 -8.55
CA ILE A 189 -16.20 3.07 -9.83
C ILE A 189 -14.71 2.76 -9.88
N ASP A 190 -14.34 1.58 -10.38
CA ASP A 190 -12.99 1.28 -10.82
C ASP A 190 -12.81 1.68 -12.28
N THR A 191 -12.18 2.84 -12.50
CA THR A 191 -11.99 3.39 -13.85
C THR A 191 -11.03 2.55 -14.70
N SER A 192 -10.17 1.71 -14.09
CA SER A 192 -9.27 0.81 -14.82
C SER A 192 -10.00 -0.33 -15.53
N THR A 193 -11.23 -0.63 -15.11
CA THR A 193 -12.10 -1.66 -15.71
C THR A 193 -13.04 -1.13 -16.78
N MET A 194 -13.01 0.17 -17.02
CA MET A 194 -13.97 0.84 -17.88
C MET A 194 -13.72 0.54 -19.36
N LYS A 195 -14.80 0.19 -20.06
CA LYS A 195 -14.83 0.00 -21.52
C LYS A 195 -15.93 0.87 -22.09
N VAL A 196 -15.60 1.68 -23.09
CA VAL A 196 -16.52 2.61 -23.73
C VAL A 196 -16.69 2.23 -25.21
N TYR A 197 -17.92 2.03 -25.62
CA TYR A 197 -18.27 1.69 -26.98
C TYR A 197 -19.24 2.72 -27.51
N VAL A 198 -19.09 3.10 -28.78
CA VAL A 198 -20.02 4.00 -29.47
C VAL A 198 -20.48 3.34 -30.77
N LYS A 199 -21.79 3.34 -30.99
CA LYS A 199 -22.43 2.83 -32.22
C LYS A 199 -23.48 3.76 -32.72
N LYS A 200 -23.81 3.65 -34.02
CA LYS A 200 -25.00 4.30 -34.57
C LYS A 200 -26.26 3.55 -34.11
N GLU A 201 -27.38 4.25 -34.01
CA GLU A 201 -28.66 3.70 -33.52
C GLU A 201 -29.08 2.41 -34.24
N ASN A 202 -28.82 2.34 -35.55
CA ASN A 202 -29.24 1.22 -36.41
C ASN A 202 -28.16 0.14 -36.61
N GLU A 203 -27.06 0.20 -35.87
CA GLU A 203 -26.00 -0.81 -35.96
C GLU A 203 -26.21 -1.91 -34.91
N ASP A 204 -26.02 -3.17 -35.33
CA ASP A 204 -26.00 -4.31 -34.41
C ASP A 204 -24.66 -4.40 -33.64
N GLY A 205 -24.70 -5.02 -32.46
CA GLY A 205 -23.52 -5.22 -31.62
C GLY A 205 -23.19 -4.05 -30.71
N LEU A 206 -21.95 -4.02 -30.20
CA LEU A 206 -21.46 -3.02 -29.23
C LEU A 206 -20.98 -1.72 -29.92
N GLY A 207 -20.60 -1.79 -31.19
CA GLY A 207 -20.03 -0.66 -31.93
C GLY A 207 -18.49 -0.58 -31.77
N VAL A 208 -17.94 0.61 -31.99
CA VAL A 208 -16.49 0.86 -31.97
C VAL A 208 -16.04 1.15 -30.54
N GLU A 209 -14.97 0.48 -30.10
CA GLU A 209 -14.35 0.74 -28.81
C GLU A 209 -13.57 2.06 -28.85
N TYR A 210 -13.86 2.94 -27.89
CA TYR A 210 -13.13 4.17 -27.63
C TYR A 210 -12.09 3.91 -26.53
N LYS A 211 -10.89 4.49 -26.70
CA LYS A 211 -9.79 4.31 -25.76
C LYS A 211 -9.59 5.55 -24.90
N LEU A 212 -9.27 5.34 -23.63
CA LEU A 212 -8.85 6.43 -22.74
C LEU A 212 -7.58 7.05 -23.30
N ILE A 213 -7.55 8.38 -23.42
CA ILE A 213 -6.39 9.10 -23.92
C ILE A 213 -5.46 9.45 -22.76
N ASP A 214 -4.20 9.02 -22.86
CA ASP A 214 -3.16 9.33 -21.89
C ASP A 214 -2.36 10.58 -22.29
N ASN A 215 -2.27 10.86 -23.59
CA ASN A 215 -1.53 11.99 -24.13
C ASN A 215 -2.28 12.63 -25.31
N ILE A 216 -2.71 13.87 -25.09
CA ILE A 216 -3.47 14.66 -26.07
C ILE A 216 -2.71 14.84 -27.39
N THR A 217 -1.37 14.87 -27.37
CA THR A 217 -0.56 15.06 -28.59
C THR A 217 -0.64 13.90 -29.58
N ASN A 218 -1.09 12.72 -29.13
CA ASN A 218 -1.23 11.53 -29.98
C ASN A 218 -2.63 11.41 -30.62
N ALA A 219 -3.58 12.28 -30.25
CA ALA A 219 -4.92 12.25 -30.78
C ALA A 219 -5.05 13.10 -32.06
N THR A 220 -5.66 12.51 -33.08
CA THR A 220 -6.08 13.20 -34.32
C THR A 220 -7.57 13.48 -34.28
N SER A 221 -8.06 14.31 -35.20
CA SER A 221 -9.50 14.62 -35.33
C SER A 221 -10.42 13.40 -35.58
N THR A 222 -9.83 12.27 -35.97
CA THR A 222 -10.57 11.03 -36.26
C THR A 222 -10.35 9.92 -35.23
N SER A 223 -9.52 10.16 -34.20
CA SER A 223 -9.21 9.16 -33.17
C SER A 223 -10.43 8.87 -32.30
N TYR A 224 -10.71 7.58 -32.09
CA TYR A 224 -11.76 7.08 -31.19
C TYR A 224 -11.25 7.10 -29.76
N THR A 225 -11.31 8.27 -29.13
CA THR A 225 -10.76 8.49 -27.78
C THR A 225 -11.72 9.24 -26.90
N TYR A 226 -11.58 9.04 -25.59
CA TYR A 226 -12.29 9.79 -24.56
C TYR A 226 -11.32 10.16 -23.43
N LEU A 227 -11.71 11.18 -22.68
CA LEU A 227 -11.08 11.58 -21.41
C LEU A 227 -12.05 11.25 -20.29
N ILE A 228 -11.51 11.04 -19.10
CA ILE A 228 -12.28 10.85 -17.89
C ILE A 228 -11.88 11.92 -16.87
N GLN A 229 -12.86 12.44 -16.14
CA GLN A 229 -12.61 13.34 -15.03
C GLN A 229 -13.49 12.98 -13.85
N GLU A 230 -12.95 13.10 -12.64
CA GLU A 230 -13.70 13.00 -11.40
C GLU A 230 -14.53 14.29 -11.24
N VAL A 231 -15.80 14.13 -10.89
CA VAL A 231 -16.74 15.20 -10.56
C VAL A 231 -17.22 15.02 -9.13
N GLN A 232 -18.24 15.75 -8.72
CA GLN A 232 -18.80 15.72 -7.38
C GLN A 232 -19.23 14.30 -6.95
N ASP A 233 -19.13 13.99 -5.65
CA ASP A 233 -19.55 12.71 -5.04
C ASP A 233 -18.81 11.47 -5.56
N GLU A 234 -17.52 11.56 -5.90
CA GLU A 234 -16.71 10.47 -6.47
C GLU A 234 -17.29 9.88 -7.75
N LYS A 235 -18.09 10.65 -8.51
CA LYS A 235 -18.62 10.26 -9.81
C LYS A 235 -17.64 10.63 -10.91
N TYR A 236 -17.83 10.03 -12.07
CA TYR A 236 -16.97 10.25 -13.22
C TYR A 236 -17.75 10.73 -14.42
N GLU A 237 -17.19 11.71 -15.12
CA GLU A 237 -17.71 12.26 -16.36
C GLU A 237 -16.80 11.85 -17.52
N LEU A 238 -17.40 11.43 -18.61
CA LEU A 238 -16.72 11.10 -19.86
C LEU A 238 -16.76 12.31 -20.80
N LEU A 239 -15.61 12.69 -21.30
CA LEU A 239 -15.45 13.77 -22.27
C LEU A 239 -14.99 13.16 -23.60
N PHE A 240 -15.69 13.47 -24.67
CA PHE A 240 -15.37 13.03 -26.02
C PHE A 240 -14.73 14.14 -26.84
N GLY A 241 -14.12 13.78 -27.96
CA GLY A 241 -13.46 14.73 -28.83
C GLY A 241 -14.38 15.80 -29.39
N ASP A 242 -13.84 16.96 -29.70
CA ASP A 242 -14.49 18.11 -30.31
C ASP A 242 -14.37 18.14 -31.85
N GLY A 243 -13.65 17.18 -32.43
CA GLY A 243 -13.31 17.11 -33.85
C GLY A 243 -11.96 17.74 -34.22
N LEU A 244 -11.26 18.34 -33.24
CA LEU A 244 -9.87 18.74 -33.35
C LEU A 244 -8.97 17.72 -32.64
N ILE A 245 -9.33 17.38 -31.40
CA ILE A 245 -8.66 16.38 -30.57
C ILE A 245 -9.66 15.26 -30.29
N GLY A 246 -9.58 14.18 -31.06
CA GLY A 246 -10.54 13.08 -31.02
C GLY A 246 -11.81 13.35 -31.89
N ARG A 247 -12.46 12.25 -32.25
CA ARG A 247 -13.68 12.29 -33.06
C ARG A 247 -14.82 12.93 -32.26
N LYS A 248 -15.51 13.89 -32.89
CA LYS A 248 -16.75 14.45 -32.36
C LYS A 248 -17.90 13.46 -32.54
N LEU A 249 -18.74 13.31 -31.52
CA LEU A 249 -19.94 12.48 -31.58
C LEU A 249 -21.04 13.12 -32.43
N GLU A 250 -21.84 12.27 -33.07
CA GLU A 250 -22.98 12.67 -33.91
C GLU A 250 -24.30 12.42 -33.16
N THR A 251 -25.32 13.22 -33.44
CA THR A 251 -26.69 13.02 -32.90
C THR A 251 -27.22 11.65 -33.29
N GLY A 252 -27.81 10.93 -32.34
CA GLY A 252 -28.37 9.59 -32.52
C GLY A 252 -27.35 8.46 -32.29
N GLU A 253 -26.09 8.77 -31.99
CA GLU A 253 -25.16 7.74 -31.58
C GLU A 253 -25.47 7.28 -30.13
N ILE A 254 -25.22 6.00 -29.87
CA ILE A 254 -25.43 5.38 -28.56
C ILE A 254 -24.06 5.06 -27.96
N ILE A 255 -23.77 5.69 -26.81
CA ILE A 255 -22.59 5.40 -25.99
C ILE A 255 -22.96 4.31 -25.01
N THR A 256 -22.21 3.21 -24.99
CA THR A 256 -22.34 2.13 -24.01
C THR A 256 -21.08 2.08 -23.16
N VAL A 257 -21.22 2.29 -21.86
CA VAL A 257 -20.12 2.28 -20.89
C VAL A 257 -20.29 1.09 -19.97
N ASN A 258 -19.30 0.23 -19.95
CA ASN A 258 -19.22 -0.94 -19.08
C ASN A 258 -18.14 -0.70 -18.02
N TYR A 259 -18.44 -0.93 -16.76
CA TYR A 259 -17.50 -0.70 -15.63
C TYR A 259 -17.89 -1.53 -14.43
N LEU A 260 -16.97 -1.64 -13.46
CA LEU A 260 -17.22 -2.24 -12.15
C LEU A 260 -17.39 -1.16 -11.08
N THR A 261 -18.35 -1.37 -10.19
CA THR A 261 -18.41 -0.69 -8.89
C THR A 261 -17.86 -1.64 -7.85
N THR A 262 -16.93 -1.17 -7.01
CA THR A 262 -16.12 -2.00 -6.10
C THR A 262 -16.17 -1.48 -4.66
N SER A 263 -16.06 -2.38 -3.70
CA SER A 263 -15.87 -2.04 -2.27
C SER A 263 -14.40 -1.72 -1.94
N GLY A 264 -13.51 -1.75 -2.93
CA GLY A 264 -12.11 -1.40 -2.79
C GLY A 264 -11.34 -2.40 -1.91
N LYS A 265 -10.72 -1.90 -0.83
CA LYS A 265 -9.90 -2.75 0.05
C LYS A 265 -10.68 -3.82 0.81
N GLU A 266 -11.99 -3.65 1.00
CA GLU A 266 -12.82 -4.61 1.75
C GLU A 266 -12.95 -5.94 1.01
N GLY A 267 -12.84 -5.95 -0.31
CA GLY A 267 -12.80 -7.13 -1.15
C GLY A 267 -11.52 -7.97 -1.03
N ASN A 268 -10.51 -7.53 -0.27
CA ASN A 268 -9.25 -8.25 -0.11
C ASN A 268 -9.38 -9.41 0.89
N GLY A 269 -8.78 -10.55 0.57
CA GLY A 269 -8.66 -11.68 1.48
C GLY A 269 -9.58 -12.85 1.19
N ALA A 270 -10.43 -12.81 0.15
CA ALA A 270 -11.26 -13.94 -0.27
C ALA A 270 -10.39 -15.13 -0.69
N LYS A 271 -10.70 -16.30 -0.15
CA LYS A 271 -9.95 -17.56 -0.39
C LYS A 271 -10.83 -18.69 -0.91
N VAL A 272 -12.11 -18.65 -0.63
CA VAL A 272 -13.06 -19.68 -1.02
C VAL A 272 -14.13 -19.05 -1.90
N PHE A 273 -14.29 -19.57 -3.11
CA PHE A 273 -15.20 -19.04 -4.11
C PHE A 273 -16.26 -20.05 -4.48
N SER A 274 -17.48 -19.58 -4.60
CA SER A 274 -18.64 -20.34 -5.12
C SER A 274 -19.03 -19.80 -6.49
N PHE A 275 -19.31 -20.67 -7.45
CA PHE A 275 -19.70 -20.27 -8.79
C PHE A 275 -21.14 -19.70 -8.80
N ALA A 276 -21.30 -18.56 -9.42
CA ALA A 276 -22.58 -17.87 -9.61
C ALA A 276 -22.75 -17.31 -11.04
N GLY A 277 -21.82 -17.68 -11.94
CA GLY A 277 -21.76 -17.15 -13.30
C GLY A 277 -22.68 -17.87 -14.28
N GLN A 278 -22.65 -17.40 -15.51
CA GLN A 278 -23.40 -17.96 -16.64
C GLN A 278 -22.44 -18.47 -17.71
N ILE A 279 -22.63 -19.73 -18.12
CA ILE A 279 -21.89 -20.34 -19.22
C ILE A 279 -22.88 -20.69 -20.33
N VAL A 280 -22.53 -20.26 -21.55
CA VAL A 280 -23.36 -20.47 -22.73
C VAL A 280 -22.56 -21.23 -23.80
N ASP A 281 -23.30 -21.79 -24.76
CA ASP A 281 -22.74 -22.39 -25.97
C ASP A 281 -22.32 -21.33 -27.00
N SER A 282 -21.81 -21.78 -28.16
CA SER A 282 -21.46 -20.89 -29.28
C SER A 282 -22.63 -20.11 -29.84
N ASP A 283 -23.86 -20.56 -29.64
CA ASP A 283 -25.09 -19.96 -30.16
C ASP A 283 -25.76 -19.05 -29.11
N GLY A 284 -25.18 -18.97 -27.89
CA GLY A 284 -25.67 -18.12 -26.82
C GLY A 284 -26.70 -18.77 -25.90
N ASN A 285 -26.96 -20.08 -26.03
CA ASN A 285 -27.91 -20.78 -25.19
C ASN A 285 -27.24 -21.21 -23.86
N ASN A 286 -27.97 -21.15 -22.76
CA ASN A 286 -27.48 -21.58 -21.46
C ASN A 286 -27.21 -23.07 -21.45
N LEU A 287 -26.04 -23.44 -20.94
CA LEU A 287 -25.63 -24.82 -20.76
C LEU A 287 -26.04 -25.35 -19.38
N ALA A 288 -26.57 -26.60 -19.36
CA ALA A 288 -26.75 -27.35 -18.14
C ALA A 288 -25.41 -27.95 -17.68
N ILE A 289 -24.74 -27.24 -16.78
CA ILE A 289 -23.41 -27.63 -16.28
C ILE A 289 -23.53 -28.60 -15.09
N GLN A 290 -22.60 -29.56 -15.01
CA GLN A 290 -22.49 -30.46 -13.87
C GLN A 290 -21.86 -29.71 -12.68
N PRO A 291 -22.17 -30.08 -11.43
CA PRO A 291 -21.54 -29.50 -10.24
C PRO A 291 -20.02 -29.64 -10.31
N PHE A 292 -19.32 -28.57 -9.98
CA PHE A 292 -17.85 -28.52 -9.92
C PHE A 292 -17.36 -27.67 -8.75
N THR A 293 -16.09 -27.79 -8.43
CA THR A 293 -15.44 -27.00 -7.38
C THR A 293 -14.47 -26.00 -8.01
N ILE A 294 -14.35 -24.83 -7.36
CA ILE A 294 -13.39 -23.80 -7.75
C ILE A 294 -12.13 -23.95 -6.91
N THR A 295 -10.99 -24.00 -7.56
CA THR A 295 -9.68 -23.95 -6.92
C THR A 295 -9.17 -22.53 -6.95
N THR A 296 -8.82 -21.98 -5.79
CA THR A 296 -8.26 -20.64 -5.67
C THR A 296 -6.75 -20.71 -5.83
N ASN A 297 -6.23 -20.12 -6.91
CA ASN A 297 -4.79 -20.03 -7.15
C ASN A 297 -4.17 -18.90 -6.32
N ASN A 298 -4.82 -17.73 -6.32
CA ASN A 298 -4.44 -16.60 -5.50
C ASN A 298 -5.68 -15.99 -4.83
N ALA A 299 -5.60 -15.79 -3.52
CA ALA A 299 -6.61 -15.06 -2.76
C ALA A 299 -6.77 -13.64 -3.29
N SER A 300 -7.95 -13.04 -3.10
CA SER A 300 -8.19 -11.68 -3.54
C SER A 300 -7.27 -10.66 -2.86
N ARG A 301 -6.71 -9.73 -3.63
CA ARG A 301 -5.77 -8.70 -3.19
C ARG A 301 -5.78 -7.52 -4.14
N ASN A 302 -5.07 -6.44 -3.77
CA ASN A 302 -4.88 -5.22 -4.57
C ASN A 302 -6.15 -4.37 -4.72
N GLY A 303 -7.21 -4.66 -3.95
CA GLY A 303 -8.31 -3.73 -3.78
C GLY A 303 -7.85 -2.50 -3.00
N GLY A 304 -8.21 -1.32 -3.47
CA GLY A 304 -7.75 -0.05 -2.90
C GLY A 304 -8.83 1.03 -2.88
N GLU A 305 -8.69 1.95 -1.92
CA GLU A 305 -9.54 3.14 -1.84
C GLU A 305 -9.15 4.17 -2.91
N ILE A 306 -10.02 5.14 -3.08
CA ILE A 306 -9.74 6.31 -3.91
C ILE A 306 -8.50 7.06 -3.42
N GLU A 307 -7.79 7.73 -4.30
CA GLU A 307 -6.56 8.43 -3.96
C GLU A 307 -6.79 9.49 -2.87
N ASP A 308 -5.94 9.46 -1.83
CA ASP A 308 -5.99 10.38 -0.70
C ASP A 308 -5.63 11.82 -1.10
N LEU A 309 -6.23 12.81 -0.42
CA LEU A 309 -6.00 14.24 -0.68
C LEU A 309 -4.53 14.65 -0.60
N ASN A 310 -3.79 14.12 0.38
CA ASN A 310 -2.37 14.42 0.53
C ASN A 310 -1.55 13.84 -0.61
N SER A 311 -1.95 12.68 -1.12
CA SER A 311 -1.37 12.05 -2.30
C SER A 311 -1.58 12.92 -3.54
N ILE A 312 -2.81 13.39 -3.78
CA ILE A 312 -3.14 14.28 -4.92
C ILE A 312 -2.31 15.56 -4.86
N LYS A 313 -2.28 16.23 -3.70
CA LYS A 313 -1.48 17.45 -3.48
C LYS A 313 0.02 17.22 -3.72
N TYR A 314 0.51 16.04 -3.37
CA TYR A 314 1.91 15.69 -3.57
C TYR A 314 2.25 15.37 -5.02
N PHE A 315 1.43 14.56 -5.71
CA PHE A 315 1.75 14.04 -7.03
C PHE A 315 1.31 14.95 -8.19
N ALA A 316 0.22 15.70 -8.06
CA ALA A 316 -0.29 16.52 -9.16
C ALA A 316 0.73 17.56 -9.67
N PRO A 317 1.39 18.39 -8.81
CA PRO A 317 2.42 19.31 -9.28
C PRO A 317 3.66 18.61 -9.86
N ARG A 318 4.01 17.42 -9.32
CA ARG A 318 5.17 16.65 -9.77
C ARG A 318 4.94 16.03 -11.13
N THR A 319 3.76 15.46 -11.35
CA THR A 319 3.37 14.93 -12.67
C THR A 319 3.38 16.02 -13.72
N TYR A 320 2.87 17.21 -13.39
CA TYR A 320 2.94 18.37 -14.28
C TYR A 320 4.39 18.79 -14.58
N SER A 321 5.24 18.91 -13.57
CA SER A 321 6.64 19.32 -13.73
C SER A 321 7.49 18.28 -14.50
N SER A 322 7.17 17.01 -14.43
CA SER A 322 7.88 15.95 -15.18
C SER A 322 7.67 16.01 -16.69
N GLN A 323 6.58 16.65 -17.14
CA GLN A 323 6.21 16.77 -18.56
C GLN A 323 6.29 15.44 -19.33
N ASN A 324 5.86 14.35 -18.68
CA ASN A 324 5.96 12.98 -19.21
C ASN A 324 7.40 12.51 -19.55
N ARG A 325 8.40 13.01 -18.83
CA ARG A 325 9.80 12.57 -18.97
C ARG A 325 10.37 12.17 -17.61
N ALA A 326 10.97 10.99 -17.55
CA ALA A 326 11.67 10.48 -16.38
C ALA A 326 13.13 10.92 -16.39
N VAL A 327 13.44 12.05 -15.75
CA VAL A 327 14.78 12.63 -15.66
C VAL A 327 15.32 12.53 -14.24
N THR A 328 14.55 13.03 -13.28
CA THR A 328 14.94 13.01 -11.86
C THR A 328 14.30 11.82 -11.14
N GLY A 329 14.85 11.46 -9.97
CA GLY A 329 14.25 10.39 -9.15
C GLY A 329 12.78 10.64 -8.81
N ARG A 330 12.37 11.91 -8.66
CA ARG A 330 10.97 12.30 -8.40
C ARG A 330 10.06 12.11 -9.60
N ASP A 331 10.58 12.29 -10.82
CA ASP A 331 9.82 12.04 -12.05
C ASP A 331 9.56 10.55 -12.20
N TYR A 332 10.60 9.71 -11.97
CA TYR A 332 10.45 8.25 -11.94
C TYR A 332 9.41 7.81 -10.93
N GLU A 333 9.44 8.35 -9.70
CA GLU A 333 8.46 8.02 -8.65
C GLU A 333 7.02 8.31 -9.10
N SER A 334 6.76 9.50 -9.66
CA SER A 334 5.42 9.91 -10.10
C SER A 334 4.93 9.08 -11.29
N ILE A 335 5.81 8.79 -12.25
CA ILE A 335 5.49 8.00 -13.44
C ILE A 335 5.24 6.54 -13.07
N ILE A 336 6.08 5.94 -12.21
CA ILE A 336 5.91 4.55 -11.77
C ILE A 336 4.59 4.38 -11.02
N LYS A 337 4.21 5.32 -10.15
CA LYS A 337 2.92 5.27 -9.43
C LYS A 337 1.74 5.34 -10.39
N ARG A 338 1.85 6.08 -11.49
CA ARG A 338 0.83 6.14 -12.54
C ARG A 338 0.74 4.84 -13.34
N ILE A 339 1.88 4.24 -13.72
CA ILE A 339 1.97 2.98 -14.46
C ILE A 339 1.49 1.80 -13.60
N TYR A 340 1.88 1.78 -12.33
CA TYR A 340 1.60 0.70 -11.41
C TYR A 340 0.94 1.25 -10.13
N SER A 341 -0.38 1.35 -10.15
CA SER A 341 -1.20 1.95 -9.08
C SER A 341 -1.10 1.23 -7.73
N ASP A 342 -0.66 -0.05 -7.72
CA ASP A 342 -0.39 -0.82 -6.50
C ASP A 342 0.93 -0.41 -5.80
N THR A 343 1.54 0.69 -6.23
CA THR A 343 2.76 1.23 -5.63
C THR A 343 2.44 2.02 -4.36
N ASP A 344 3.07 1.62 -3.24
CA ASP A 344 3.05 2.35 -1.97
C ASP A 344 4.21 3.36 -1.92
N SER A 345 5.43 2.89 -2.15
CA SER A 345 6.66 3.69 -2.09
C SER A 345 7.67 3.21 -3.13
N VAL A 346 8.48 4.13 -3.65
CA VAL A 346 9.53 3.83 -4.63
C VAL A 346 10.85 4.44 -4.17
N SER A 347 11.92 3.71 -4.34
CA SER A 347 13.29 4.24 -4.23
C SER A 347 13.96 4.24 -5.60
N ILE A 348 14.56 5.36 -5.93
CA ILE A 348 15.31 5.57 -7.17
C ILE A 348 16.75 5.91 -6.79
N VAL A 349 17.69 5.11 -7.28
CA VAL A 349 19.12 5.30 -7.06
C VAL A 349 19.81 5.38 -8.41
N GLY A 350 20.61 6.43 -8.63
CA GLY A 350 21.45 6.56 -9.81
C GLY A 350 22.56 5.51 -9.81
N GLY A 351 22.94 5.03 -10.97
CA GLY A 351 23.99 4.01 -11.07
C GLY A 351 25.36 4.46 -10.57
N GLU A 352 25.62 5.75 -10.52
CA GLU A 352 26.82 6.32 -9.91
C GLU A 352 26.89 6.20 -8.40
N GLU A 353 25.72 6.09 -7.74
CA GLU A 353 25.59 5.90 -6.28
C GLU A 353 25.70 4.43 -5.85
N LEU A 354 25.76 3.49 -6.82
CA LEU A 354 25.88 2.05 -6.54
C LEU A 354 27.34 1.65 -6.27
N ASP A 355 27.52 0.61 -5.48
CA ASP A 355 28.81 -0.05 -5.30
C ASP A 355 28.77 -1.49 -5.84
N PRO A 356 29.54 -1.85 -6.90
CA PRO A 356 30.34 -0.94 -7.75
C PRO A 356 29.46 -0.04 -8.64
N PRO A 357 29.93 1.17 -9.01
CA PRO A 357 29.18 2.11 -9.84
C PRO A 357 28.79 1.53 -11.22
N GLN A 358 27.53 1.73 -11.61
CA GLN A 358 26.96 1.29 -12.89
C GLN A 358 26.44 2.50 -13.68
N PHE A 359 27.34 3.22 -14.36
CA PHE A 359 26.98 4.42 -15.12
C PHE A 359 25.94 4.14 -16.21
N GLY A 360 25.06 5.09 -16.46
CA GLY A 360 23.96 4.95 -17.43
C GLY A 360 22.83 4.03 -16.96
N THR A 361 22.81 3.64 -15.69
CA THR A 361 21.77 2.79 -15.11
C THR A 361 21.01 3.55 -14.03
N VAL A 362 19.70 3.32 -13.94
CA VAL A 362 18.85 3.76 -12.80
C VAL A 362 18.28 2.51 -12.16
N GLN A 363 18.59 2.33 -10.88
CA GLN A 363 18.06 1.24 -10.08
C GLN A 363 16.77 1.68 -9.37
N ILE A 364 15.74 0.88 -9.53
CA ILE A 364 14.38 1.15 -9.04
C ILE A 364 13.98 0.04 -8.08
N SER A 365 13.58 0.39 -6.87
CA SER A 365 13.01 -0.54 -5.89
C SER A 365 11.58 -0.10 -5.59
N ILE A 366 10.60 -0.99 -5.80
CA ILE A 366 9.17 -0.71 -5.64
C ILE A 366 8.62 -1.50 -4.46
N LYS A 367 8.02 -0.79 -3.50
CA LYS A 367 7.20 -1.39 -2.44
C LYS A 367 5.75 -1.38 -2.90
N PRO A 368 5.13 -2.54 -3.16
CA PRO A 368 3.70 -2.58 -3.44
C PRO A 368 2.88 -2.33 -2.17
N LYS A 369 1.65 -1.86 -2.33
CA LYS A 369 0.69 -1.64 -1.21
C LYS A 369 0.49 -2.93 -0.42
N ASN A 370 0.40 -4.05 -1.11
CA ASN A 370 0.22 -5.38 -0.53
C ASN A 370 1.46 -6.25 -0.75
N GLY A 371 2.04 -6.74 0.35
CA GLY A 371 3.26 -7.58 0.30
C GLY A 371 4.55 -6.78 0.15
N PHE A 372 5.63 -7.47 -0.19
CA PHE A 372 6.99 -6.93 -0.29
C PHE A 372 7.68 -7.23 -1.61
N LEU A 373 7.04 -8.00 -2.49
CA LEU A 373 7.63 -8.41 -3.76
C LEU A 373 6.72 -8.02 -4.93
N VAL A 374 7.33 -7.50 -5.98
CA VAL A 374 6.71 -7.32 -7.29
C VAL A 374 7.08 -8.53 -8.15
N SER A 375 6.10 -9.20 -8.76
CA SER A 375 6.38 -10.36 -9.61
C SER A 375 7.22 -9.97 -10.83
N ASP A 376 8.01 -10.91 -11.36
CA ASP A 376 8.87 -10.63 -12.52
C ASP A 376 8.08 -10.25 -13.77
N PHE A 377 6.86 -10.77 -13.92
CA PHE A 377 5.92 -10.34 -14.95
C PHE A 377 5.57 -8.86 -14.82
N ASN A 378 5.19 -8.41 -13.62
CA ASN A 378 4.89 -7.00 -13.36
C ASN A 378 6.12 -6.11 -13.51
N LYS A 379 7.30 -6.55 -13.07
CA LYS A 379 8.56 -5.83 -13.29
C LYS A 379 8.80 -5.61 -14.79
N SER A 380 8.64 -6.65 -15.61
CA SER A 380 8.83 -6.58 -17.07
C SER A 380 7.81 -5.64 -17.72
N ARG A 381 6.53 -5.68 -17.27
CA ARG A 381 5.48 -4.78 -17.74
C ARG A 381 5.80 -3.32 -17.40
N ILE A 382 6.13 -3.05 -16.13
CA ILE A 382 6.49 -1.69 -15.68
C ILE A 382 7.69 -1.16 -16.48
N LEU A 383 8.73 -1.96 -16.70
CA LEU A 383 9.90 -1.57 -17.50
C LEU A 383 9.52 -1.26 -18.95
N SER A 384 8.63 -2.06 -19.55
CA SER A 384 8.16 -1.84 -20.92
C SER A 384 7.42 -0.52 -21.07
N GLU A 385 6.52 -0.21 -20.13
CA GLU A 385 5.76 1.03 -20.12
C GLU A 385 6.66 2.23 -19.76
N LEU A 386 7.60 2.07 -18.82
CA LEU A 386 8.53 3.12 -18.40
C LEU A 386 9.47 3.58 -19.53
N LYS A 387 9.79 2.72 -20.49
CA LYS A 387 10.61 3.06 -21.65
C LYS A 387 10.06 4.23 -22.47
N GLN A 388 8.76 4.44 -22.50
CA GLN A 388 8.12 5.54 -23.24
C GLN A 388 8.44 6.93 -22.62
N TYR A 389 8.80 6.94 -21.35
CA TYR A 389 9.11 8.16 -20.57
C TYR A 389 10.61 8.35 -20.37
N SER A 390 11.44 7.38 -20.78
CA SER A 390 12.86 7.34 -20.51
C SER A 390 13.66 8.23 -21.46
N ILE A 391 14.75 8.77 -20.95
CA ILE A 391 15.76 9.44 -21.78
C ILE A 391 16.61 8.38 -22.48
N SER A 392 16.96 8.66 -23.74
CA SER A 392 17.88 7.80 -24.50
C SER A 392 19.22 7.63 -23.78
N GLY A 393 19.71 6.39 -23.71
CA GLY A 393 20.99 6.06 -23.07
C GLY A 393 20.91 5.72 -21.57
N ILE A 394 19.74 5.83 -20.94
CA ILE A 394 19.53 5.42 -19.56
C ILE A 394 18.83 4.05 -19.53
N ASN A 395 19.45 3.09 -18.83
CA ASN A 395 18.91 1.76 -18.63
C ASN A 395 18.23 1.65 -17.25
N GLN A 396 16.95 1.32 -17.22
CA GLN A 396 16.22 1.11 -15.97
C GLN A 396 16.28 -0.35 -15.55
N LYS A 397 16.55 -0.58 -14.26
CA LYS A 397 16.57 -1.90 -13.64
C LYS A 397 15.71 -1.92 -12.39
N ILE A 398 14.70 -2.78 -12.34
CA ILE A 398 13.91 -3.00 -11.14
C ILE A 398 14.55 -4.11 -10.33
N VAL A 399 14.85 -3.80 -9.05
CA VAL A 399 15.44 -4.75 -8.10
C VAL A 399 14.47 -4.99 -6.93
N ASP A 400 14.67 -6.13 -6.27
CA ASP A 400 13.88 -6.47 -5.08
C ASP A 400 14.21 -5.56 -3.90
N LEU A 401 13.22 -5.44 -3.00
CA LEU A 401 13.34 -4.62 -1.80
C LEU A 401 14.44 -5.11 -0.86
N LYS A 402 15.30 -4.20 -0.46
CA LYS A 402 16.13 -4.38 0.74
C LYS A 402 15.35 -3.84 1.95
N ILE A 403 15.03 -4.69 2.92
CA ILE A 403 14.20 -4.31 4.06
C ILE A 403 15.04 -4.30 5.34
N LEU A 404 14.95 -3.22 6.11
CA LEU A 404 15.41 -3.14 7.48
C LEU A 404 14.19 -3.29 8.39
N TYR A 405 14.12 -4.40 9.09
CA TYR A 405 13.06 -4.64 10.06
C TYR A 405 13.45 -4.04 11.41
N VAL A 406 12.51 -3.35 12.03
CA VAL A 406 12.60 -2.91 13.42
C VAL A 406 11.66 -3.78 14.24
N GLU A 407 12.14 -4.33 15.34
CA GLU A 407 11.39 -5.18 16.25
C GLU A 407 11.47 -4.57 17.65
N LEU A 408 10.35 -4.58 18.37
CA LEU A 408 10.29 -4.13 19.76
C LEU A 408 10.16 -5.33 20.71
N ASP A 409 10.80 -5.21 21.85
CA ASP A 409 10.60 -6.09 23.00
C ASP A 409 10.18 -5.21 24.17
N SER A 410 8.88 -5.12 24.41
CA SER A 410 8.28 -4.19 25.33
C SER A 410 7.77 -4.90 26.57
N PHE A 411 8.14 -4.38 27.74
CA PHE A 411 7.58 -4.72 29.04
C PHE A 411 6.62 -3.63 29.44
N VAL A 412 5.33 -3.93 29.40
CA VAL A 412 4.26 -2.97 29.65
C VAL A 412 3.65 -3.23 31.02
N TYR A 413 3.77 -2.26 31.90
CA TYR A 413 3.23 -2.30 33.25
C TYR A 413 1.82 -1.71 33.25
N TYR A 414 0.88 -2.41 33.88
CA TYR A 414 -0.52 -2.00 33.87
C TYR A 414 -1.20 -2.19 35.23
N ASN A 415 -2.20 -1.35 35.49
CA ASN A 415 -3.06 -1.45 36.66
C ASN A 415 -4.16 -2.51 36.41
N ASP A 416 -4.06 -3.62 37.12
CA ASP A 416 -4.95 -4.77 36.98
C ASP A 416 -6.42 -4.46 37.32
N SER A 417 -6.66 -3.49 38.20
CA SER A 417 -8.03 -3.07 38.59
C SER A 417 -8.78 -2.34 37.49
N MET A 418 -8.07 -1.84 36.45
CA MET A 418 -8.64 -1.06 35.35
C MET A 418 -8.80 -1.90 34.06
N VAL A 419 -8.35 -3.15 34.04
CA VAL A 419 -8.29 -3.97 32.82
C VAL A 419 -9.11 -5.25 32.99
N THR A 420 -9.97 -5.55 32.03
CA THR A 420 -10.76 -6.79 32.04
C THR A 420 -9.89 -8.03 31.84
N THR A 421 -8.96 -7.99 30.88
CA THR A 421 -8.00 -9.06 30.60
C THR A 421 -6.70 -8.45 30.04
N PRO A 422 -5.51 -8.95 30.46
CA PRO A 422 -4.23 -8.49 29.89
C PRO A 422 -4.12 -8.65 28.38
N ASP A 423 -4.71 -9.72 27.83
CA ASP A 423 -4.67 -10.01 26.38
C ASP A 423 -5.47 -8.98 25.57
N SER A 424 -6.58 -8.44 26.10
CA SER A 424 -7.33 -7.38 25.42
C SER A 424 -6.49 -6.10 25.33
N LEU A 425 -5.77 -5.75 26.38
CA LEU A 425 -4.87 -4.59 26.40
C LEU A 425 -3.68 -4.81 25.44
N LYS A 426 -3.09 -6.00 25.42
CA LYS A 426 -2.06 -6.39 24.47
C LYS A 426 -2.52 -6.24 23.01
N THR A 427 -3.75 -6.64 22.70
CA THR A 427 -4.34 -6.48 21.37
C THR A 427 -4.51 -5.01 20.99
N LYS A 428 -4.99 -4.15 21.91
CA LYS A 428 -5.08 -2.72 21.71
C LYS A 428 -3.70 -2.09 21.41
N ILE A 429 -2.66 -2.48 22.17
CA ILE A 429 -1.29 -1.99 21.96
C ILE A 429 -0.78 -2.42 20.58
N SER A 430 -0.99 -3.68 20.18
CA SER A 430 -0.62 -4.17 18.86
C SER A 430 -1.31 -3.38 17.74
N GLN A 431 -2.59 -3.06 17.92
CA GLN A 431 -3.34 -2.23 16.97
C GLN A 431 -2.81 -0.79 16.91
N SER A 432 -2.50 -0.17 18.04
CA SER A 432 -1.91 1.17 18.11
C SER A 432 -0.53 1.22 17.43
N LEU A 433 0.31 0.21 17.65
CA LEU A 433 1.60 0.08 16.96
C LEU A 433 1.42 -0.16 15.45
N THR A 434 0.40 -0.92 15.05
CA THR A 434 0.06 -1.11 13.63
C THR A 434 -0.35 0.21 12.99
N ASN A 435 -1.13 1.02 13.68
CA ASN A 435 -1.51 2.35 13.19
C ASN A 435 -0.28 3.29 13.13
N TYR A 436 0.59 3.23 14.12
CA TYR A 436 1.86 3.98 14.13
C TYR A 436 2.76 3.55 12.95
N SER A 437 2.83 2.27 12.63
CA SER A 437 3.63 1.76 11.52
C SER A 437 3.20 2.32 10.14
N LYS A 438 1.92 2.69 10.01
CA LYS A 438 1.36 3.32 8.79
C LYS A 438 1.54 4.84 8.73
N SER A 439 2.22 5.44 9.73
CA SER A 439 2.48 6.89 9.72
C SER A 439 3.42 7.30 8.58
N ALA A 440 3.32 8.55 8.15
CA ALA A 440 4.12 9.10 7.05
C ALA A 440 5.64 9.05 7.27
N ASP A 441 6.12 8.91 8.50
CA ASP A 441 7.54 8.90 8.85
C ASP A 441 8.15 7.48 8.88
N LEU A 442 7.32 6.46 9.02
CA LEU A 442 7.71 5.07 9.18
C LEU A 442 7.34 4.28 7.91
N ASN A 443 7.66 3.02 7.84
CA ASN A 443 7.31 2.10 6.75
C ASN A 443 7.44 2.71 5.33
N LYS A 444 8.59 3.32 5.07
CA LYS A 444 8.98 3.86 3.76
C LYS A 444 10.48 3.75 3.55
N PHE A 445 10.93 4.01 2.32
CA PHE A 445 12.35 4.20 2.03
C PHE A 445 12.87 5.45 2.74
N GLY A 446 14.04 5.35 3.36
CA GLY A 446 14.57 6.44 4.17
C GLY A 446 13.70 6.80 5.38
N GLY A 447 12.85 5.89 5.83
CA GLY A 447 11.98 6.06 7.00
C GLY A 447 12.77 6.27 8.29
N ARG A 448 12.12 6.83 9.30
CA ARG A 448 12.73 7.07 10.60
C ARG A 448 11.85 6.52 11.71
N PHE A 449 12.35 5.52 12.39
CA PHE A 449 11.75 5.03 13.63
C PHE A 449 12.25 5.90 14.78
N ARG A 450 11.32 6.52 15.48
CA ARG A 450 11.61 7.35 16.66
C ARG A 450 11.14 6.61 17.92
N TYR A 451 12.08 6.27 18.78
CA TYR A 451 11.84 5.54 20.01
C TYR A 451 10.80 6.22 20.91
N SER A 452 10.96 7.52 21.16
CA SER A 452 10.04 8.28 22.01
C SER A 452 8.59 8.32 21.48
N LYS A 453 8.40 8.32 20.15
CA LYS A 453 7.07 8.23 19.56
C LYS A 453 6.45 6.84 19.75
N ALA A 454 7.24 5.79 19.62
CA ALA A 454 6.78 4.42 19.86
C ALA A 454 6.36 4.22 21.32
N LEU A 455 7.17 4.68 22.28
CA LEU A 455 6.81 4.65 23.71
C LEU A 455 5.51 5.42 23.98
N LYS A 456 5.41 6.66 23.47
CA LYS A 456 4.19 7.46 23.62
C LYS A 456 2.97 6.79 23.00
N THR A 457 3.12 6.05 21.91
CA THR A 457 2.02 5.30 21.29
C THR A 457 1.56 4.16 22.18
N ILE A 458 2.49 3.46 22.83
CA ILE A 458 2.17 2.39 23.80
C ILE A 458 1.46 2.98 25.01
N ASP A 459 2.05 4.00 25.66
CA ASP A 459 1.49 4.63 26.86
C ASP A 459 0.12 5.30 26.62
N GLY A 460 -0.05 5.89 25.44
CA GLY A 460 -1.30 6.55 25.05
C GLY A 460 -2.41 5.60 24.59
N THR A 461 -2.19 4.28 24.59
CA THR A 461 -3.18 3.31 24.10
C THR A 461 -4.33 3.14 25.09
N ASP A 462 -4.04 3.12 26.39
CA ASP A 462 -5.04 2.95 27.44
C ASP A 462 -4.55 3.59 28.74
N THR A 463 -5.46 4.19 29.51
CA THR A 463 -5.16 4.82 30.82
C THR A 463 -4.73 3.82 31.89
N ALA A 464 -4.99 2.55 31.68
CA ALA A 464 -4.54 1.48 32.56
C ALA A 464 -3.03 1.21 32.48
N ILE A 465 -2.34 1.69 31.44
CA ILE A 465 -0.90 1.53 31.29
C ILE A 465 -0.19 2.56 32.19
N THR A 466 0.62 2.08 33.11
CA THR A 466 1.35 2.93 34.07
C THR A 466 2.76 3.29 33.58
N SER A 467 3.43 2.36 32.91
CA SER A 467 4.73 2.61 32.26
C SER A 467 5.06 1.54 31.24
N ASN A 468 6.04 1.80 30.39
CA ASN A 468 6.63 0.79 29.52
C ASN A 468 8.15 0.90 29.44
N ILE A 469 8.81 -0.24 29.31
CA ILE A 469 10.25 -0.34 29.05
C ILE A 469 10.40 -1.17 27.78
N SER A 470 10.87 -0.53 26.71
CA SER A 470 10.98 -1.18 25.41
C SER A 470 12.43 -1.23 24.94
N ARG A 471 12.78 -2.31 24.26
CA ARG A 471 14.08 -2.50 23.61
C ARG A 471 13.87 -2.53 22.11
N VAL A 472 14.77 -1.88 21.38
CA VAL A 472 14.74 -1.85 19.92
C VAL A 472 15.75 -2.85 19.39
N LYS A 473 15.34 -3.63 18.39
CA LYS A 473 16.19 -4.56 17.66
C LYS A 473 16.02 -4.29 16.18
N ILE A 474 17.11 -4.46 15.45
CA ILE A 474 17.11 -4.33 14.00
C ILE A 474 17.47 -5.67 13.36
N ARG A 475 16.82 -5.99 12.25
CA ARG A 475 17.00 -7.25 11.54
C ARG A 475 17.10 -7.04 10.04
N ARG A 476 18.00 -7.77 9.43
CA ARG A 476 18.11 -7.94 7.99
C ARG A 476 17.96 -9.41 7.61
N ASN A 477 17.38 -9.64 6.46
CA ASN A 477 17.26 -10.97 5.87
C ASN A 477 18.31 -11.13 4.76
N LEU A 478 19.14 -12.15 4.89
CA LEU A 478 20.07 -12.60 3.87
C LEU A 478 19.39 -13.73 3.09
N VAL A 479 19.29 -13.61 1.78
CA VAL A 479 18.82 -14.70 0.92
C VAL A 479 20.03 -15.48 0.43
N ALA A 480 20.15 -16.72 0.90
CA ALA A 480 21.30 -17.57 0.60
C ALA A 480 21.21 -18.19 -0.79
N LEU A 481 22.33 -18.17 -1.53
CA LEU A 481 22.52 -18.97 -2.73
C LEU A 481 22.96 -20.37 -2.32
N LEU A 482 22.05 -21.34 -2.41
CA LEU A 482 22.30 -22.69 -1.93
C LEU A 482 23.27 -23.44 -2.84
N ASN A 483 24.14 -24.26 -2.20
CA ASN A 483 25.11 -25.12 -2.86
C ASN A 483 26.11 -24.37 -3.78
N GLN A 484 26.35 -23.11 -3.51
CA GLN A 484 27.29 -22.26 -4.23
C GLN A 484 28.20 -21.52 -3.26
N PHE A 485 29.46 -21.32 -3.65
CA PHE A 485 30.35 -20.43 -2.93
C PHE A 485 30.01 -18.98 -3.26
N ALA A 486 29.52 -18.23 -2.28
CA ALA A 486 29.11 -16.85 -2.44
C ALA A 486 29.63 -15.97 -1.30
N GLN A 487 29.80 -14.70 -1.59
CA GLN A 487 30.07 -13.65 -0.61
C GLN A 487 28.79 -12.83 -0.39
N TYR A 488 28.58 -12.34 0.81
CA TYR A 488 27.36 -11.59 1.16
C TYR A 488 27.72 -10.34 1.92
N GLU A 489 27.07 -9.25 1.53
CA GLU A 489 27.13 -7.96 2.20
C GLU A 489 25.75 -7.59 2.75
N LEU A 490 25.70 -7.17 4.00
CA LEU A 490 24.48 -6.71 4.68
C LEU A 490 24.75 -5.38 5.36
N CYS A 491 24.20 -4.32 4.77
CA CYS A 491 24.24 -3.00 5.36
C CYS A 491 22.94 -2.72 6.13
N PHE A 492 23.02 -2.42 7.41
CA PHE A 492 21.92 -1.98 8.26
C PHE A 492 21.82 -0.46 8.31
N GLY A 493 22.91 0.26 7.98
CA GLY A 493 22.97 1.72 7.97
C GLY A 493 22.74 2.38 9.33
N ASN A 494 22.89 1.62 10.42
CA ASN A 494 22.77 2.09 11.79
C ASN A 494 23.88 1.51 12.64
N GLN A 495 24.52 2.34 13.46
CA GLN A 495 25.56 1.90 14.37
C GLN A 495 25.03 0.82 15.31
N PHE A 496 25.82 -0.25 15.50
CA PHE A 496 25.48 -1.33 16.40
C PHE A 496 25.98 -1.05 17.82
N HIS A 497 25.19 -1.44 18.81
CA HIS A 497 25.65 -1.52 20.19
C HIS A 497 26.64 -2.68 20.35
N VAL A 498 27.77 -2.44 21.01
CA VAL A 498 28.88 -3.38 21.08
C VAL A 498 29.16 -3.79 22.54
N LEU A 499 28.92 -5.06 22.83
CA LEU A 499 29.39 -5.72 24.06
C LEU A 499 30.79 -6.27 23.82
N GLU A 500 31.72 -6.03 24.75
CA GLU A 500 33.12 -6.53 24.71
C GLU A 500 33.20 -8.07 24.66
N SER A 501 32.23 -8.74 25.27
CA SER A 501 32.15 -10.20 25.28
C SER A 501 31.78 -10.81 23.93
N GLY A 502 31.47 -9.99 22.92
CA GLY A 502 30.99 -10.43 21.63
C GLY A 502 29.52 -10.87 21.64
N LYS A 503 29.12 -11.56 20.61
CA LYS A 503 27.73 -12.04 20.39
C LYS A 503 26.72 -10.90 20.20
N ASN A 504 27.19 -9.79 19.61
CA ASN A 504 26.35 -8.62 19.31
C ASN A 504 25.40 -8.89 18.16
N ILE A 505 25.80 -9.75 17.20
CA ILE A 505 24.93 -10.23 16.13
C ILE A 505 24.49 -11.67 16.40
N LYS A 506 23.27 -11.99 15.98
CA LYS A 506 22.67 -13.32 16.09
C LYS A 506 21.92 -13.67 14.81
N SER A 507 22.02 -14.92 14.39
CA SER A 507 21.33 -15.40 13.20
C SER A 507 20.38 -16.55 13.49
N THR A 508 19.46 -16.80 12.56
CA THR A 508 18.76 -18.09 12.47
C THR A 508 19.73 -19.17 12.02
N GLY A 509 19.40 -20.42 12.29
CA GLY A 509 20.24 -21.56 11.93
C GLY A 509 20.31 -21.79 10.43
N PHE A 510 21.45 -22.28 9.98
CA PHE A 510 21.68 -22.72 8.60
C PHE A 510 22.70 -23.86 8.56
N LYS A 511 22.92 -24.49 7.41
CA LYS A 511 23.95 -25.51 7.24
C LYS A 511 24.97 -25.07 6.19
N VAL A 512 26.20 -25.46 6.38
CA VAL A 512 27.31 -25.18 5.47
C VAL A 512 27.88 -26.46 4.88
N ALA A 513 28.51 -26.37 3.72
CA ALA A 513 29.17 -27.51 3.09
C ALA A 513 30.27 -28.06 4.01
N GLY A 514 30.26 -29.38 4.25
CA GLY A 514 31.21 -30.05 5.12
C GLY A 514 30.78 -30.20 6.58
N ASP A 515 29.67 -29.59 7.01
CA ASP A 515 29.07 -29.80 8.33
C ASP A 515 27.56 -30.03 8.21
N ASN A 516 27.07 -31.16 8.73
CA ASN A 516 25.63 -31.49 8.70
C ASN A 516 24.85 -30.90 9.87
N ASP A 517 25.54 -30.35 10.85
CA ASP A 517 24.91 -29.70 12.00
C ASP A 517 24.41 -28.30 11.66
N THR A 518 23.46 -27.82 12.44
CA THR A 518 22.97 -26.44 12.30
C THR A 518 23.99 -25.47 12.91
N VAL A 519 24.38 -24.49 12.14
CA VAL A 519 25.35 -23.46 12.53
C VAL A 519 24.69 -22.08 12.57
N TYR A 520 25.36 -21.13 13.24
CA TYR A 520 24.86 -19.77 13.48
C TYR A 520 26.00 -18.76 13.25
N LEU A 521 25.63 -17.54 12.86
CA LEU A 521 26.56 -16.40 12.83
C LEU A 521 26.61 -15.71 14.17
N THR A 522 27.81 -15.36 14.57
CA THR A 522 28.11 -14.51 15.74
C THR A 522 29.35 -13.66 15.46
N ASP A 523 29.65 -12.73 16.32
CA ASP A 523 30.81 -11.84 16.20
C ASP A 523 31.71 -11.87 17.40
N VAL A 524 32.95 -11.47 17.17
CA VAL A 524 33.95 -11.17 18.18
C VAL A 524 34.50 -9.78 17.90
N PRO A 525 34.29 -8.79 18.78
CA PRO A 525 34.79 -7.44 18.58
C PRO A 525 36.32 -7.39 18.63
N ASN A 526 36.89 -6.51 17.80
CA ASN A 526 38.30 -6.13 17.93
C ASN A 526 38.50 -5.18 19.14
N PRO A 527 39.73 -4.99 19.63
CA PRO A 527 40.00 -4.09 20.74
C PRO A 527 39.57 -2.64 20.51
N ASP A 528 39.45 -2.20 19.26
CA ASP A 528 39.00 -0.86 18.90
C ASP A 528 37.48 -0.66 19.07
N LYS A 529 36.70 -1.76 19.25
CA LYS A 529 35.22 -1.78 19.33
C LYS A 529 34.53 -1.14 18.14
N LYS A 530 35.25 -0.80 17.08
CA LYS A 530 34.71 -0.24 15.84
C LYS A 530 34.46 -1.31 14.79
N THR A 531 35.32 -2.32 14.81
CA THR A 531 35.29 -3.45 13.91
C THR A 531 35.30 -4.77 14.65
N GLY A 532 34.98 -5.85 13.97
CA GLY A 532 34.98 -7.20 14.53
C GLY A 532 35.10 -8.28 13.48
N ILE A 533 35.22 -9.50 13.93
CA ILE A 533 35.28 -10.70 13.09
C ILE A 533 33.96 -11.45 13.22
N VAL A 534 33.37 -11.81 12.10
CA VAL A 534 32.20 -12.70 12.06
C VAL A 534 32.70 -14.14 12.08
N SER A 535 32.13 -14.95 12.99
CA SER A 535 32.43 -16.35 13.17
C SER A 535 31.19 -17.22 12.93
N ILE A 536 31.41 -18.42 12.41
CA ILE A 536 30.38 -19.47 12.32
C ILE A 536 30.58 -20.42 13.50
N VAL A 537 29.51 -20.63 14.24
CA VAL A 537 29.51 -21.44 15.47
C VAL A 537 28.38 -22.44 15.49
N LYS A 538 28.49 -23.48 16.25
CA LYS A 538 27.40 -24.42 16.54
C LYS A 538 27.26 -24.65 18.06
N ASN A 539 26.04 -24.88 18.50
CA ASN A 539 25.73 -25.29 19.85
C ASN A 539 25.85 -26.80 19.97
N LEU A 540 26.62 -27.27 20.95
CA LEU A 540 26.69 -28.67 21.30
C LEU A 540 25.54 -29.07 22.24
N PRO A 541 25.19 -30.35 22.34
CA PRO A 541 24.11 -30.82 23.23
C PRO A 541 24.32 -30.52 24.71
N ASP A 542 25.59 -30.35 25.14
CA ASP A 542 25.99 -29.94 26.48
C ASP A 542 25.88 -28.43 26.76
N GLY A 543 25.46 -27.65 25.73
CA GLY A 543 25.36 -26.19 25.82
C GLY A 543 26.66 -25.43 25.53
N GLU A 544 27.75 -26.15 25.25
CA GLU A 544 28.98 -25.49 24.82
C GLU A 544 28.89 -25.00 23.37
N ILE A 545 29.59 -23.90 23.10
CA ILE A 545 29.66 -23.29 21.78
C ILE A 545 30.97 -23.71 21.10
N ARG A 546 30.85 -24.40 19.99
CA ARG A 546 32.00 -24.78 19.16
C ARG A 546 32.13 -23.86 17.96
N VAL A 547 33.30 -23.29 17.75
CA VAL A 547 33.63 -22.49 16.57
C VAL A 547 33.89 -23.41 15.38
N VAL A 548 33.12 -23.26 14.32
CA VAL A 548 33.26 -23.97 13.03
C VAL A 548 34.23 -23.22 12.14
N ALA A 549 34.05 -21.89 12.01
CA ALA A 549 34.95 -21.01 11.30
C ALA A 549 35.19 -19.72 12.10
N LYS A 550 36.46 -19.46 12.46
CA LYS A 550 36.82 -18.27 13.26
C LYS A 550 36.72 -16.96 12.51
N SER A 551 36.94 -16.97 11.21
CA SER A 551 36.94 -15.77 10.35
C SER A 551 36.13 -16.07 9.11
N ALA A 552 34.80 -16.02 9.28
CA ALA A 552 33.85 -16.17 8.17
C ALA A 552 33.53 -14.82 7.51
N GLY A 553 33.97 -13.71 8.11
CA GLY A 553 33.75 -12.38 7.59
C GLY A 553 34.19 -11.28 8.55
N THR A 554 33.84 -10.06 8.22
CA THR A 554 34.12 -8.85 9.03
C THR A 554 32.84 -8.10 9.33
N ILE A 555 32.85 -7.34 10.40
CA ILE A 555 31.76 -6.46 10.80
C ILE A 555 32.32 -5.06 11.10
N ASP A 556 31.66 -4.05 10.59
CA ASP A 556 31.84 -2.64 10.96
C ASP A 556 30.65 -2.22 11.81
N TYR A 557 30.89 -2.01 13.11
CA TYR A 557 29.84 -1.65 14.06
C TYR A 557 29.39 -0.20 13.90
N ILE A 558 30.25 0.69 13.38
CA ILE A 558 29.92 2.12 13.23
C ILE A 558 28.97 2.32 12.07
N HIS A 559 29.24 1.70 10.93
CA HIS A 559 28.38 1.79 9.75
C HIS A 559 27.25 0.76 9.76
N GLY A 560 27.32 -0.23 10.67
CA GLY A 560 26.34 -1.31 10.74
C GLY A 560 26.41 -2.23 9.52
N GLU A 561 27.62 -2.63 9.12
CA GLU A 561 27.89 -3.45 7.95
C GLU A 561 28.46 -4.80 8.32
N ILE A 562 27.96 -5.85 7.70
CA ILE A 562 28.42 -7.22 7.87
C ILE A 562 28.83 -7.76 6.50
N ASN A 563 30.09 -8.06 6.34
CA ASN A 563 30.66 -8.65 5.13
C ASN A 563 31.04 -10.11 5.40
N LEU A 564 30.27 -11.05 4.84
CA LEU A 564 30.58 -12.46 4.89
C LEU A 564 31.52 -12.81 3.75
N GLY A 565 32.62 -13.48 4.09
CA GLY A 565 33.54 -14.05 3.12
C GLY A 565 32.88 -15.19 2.33
N THR A 566 33.68 -15.86 1.49
CA THR A 566 33.19 -16.95 0.68
C THR A 566 32.71 -18.12 1.54
N VAL A 567 31.39 -18.36 1.54
CA VAL A 567 30.75 -19.45 2.26
C VAL A 567 29.83 -20.24 1.32
N ASN A 568 29.78 -21.56 1.46
CA ASN A 568 28.82 -22.40 0.77
C ASN A 568 27.74 -22.86 1.73
N ILE A 569 26.54 -22.29 1.59
CA ILE A 569 25.35 -22.59 2.40
C ILE A 569 24.57 -23.68 1.69
N THR A 570 24.26 -24.78 2.39
CA THR A 570 23.54 -25.93 1.81
C THR A 570 22.05 -25.91 2.12
N SER A 571 21.65 -25.40 3.28
CA SER A 571 20.23 -25.22 3.66
C SER A 571 20.06 -24.16 4.73
N THR A 572 18.82 -23.66 4.88
CA THR A 572 18.45 -22.68 5.90
C THR A 572 17.30 -23.21 6.74
N SER A 573 17.19 -22.78 8.00
CA SER A 573 16.07 -23.17 8.88
C SER A 573 14.76 -22.44 8.56
N LYS A 574 14.84 -21.32 7.83
CA LYS A 574 13.66 -20.55 7.40
C LYS A 574 13.33 -20.85 5.92
N PRO A 575 12.07 -20.71 5.51
CA PRO A 575 11.67 -20.88 4.11
C PRO A 575 12.32 -19.83 3.20
N ASN A 576 12.28 -20.07 1.90
CA ASN A 576 12.80 -19.18 0.86
C ASN A 576 14.31 -18.86 0.98
N ASN A 577 15.08 -19.79 1.54
CA ASN A 577 16.55 -19.67 1.69
C ASN A 577 16.97 -18.44 2.52
N VAL A 578 16.15 -18.02 3.46
CA VAL A 578 16.38 -16.84 4.29
C VAL A 578 17.17 -17.21 5.55
N ILE A 579 18.20 -16.42 5.83
CA ILE A 579 18.90 -16.34 7.13
C ILE A 579 18.59 -14.97 7.71
N GLU A 580 17.90 -14.92 8.84
CA GLU A 580 17.63 -13.68 9.55
C GLU A 580 18.83 -13.33 10.43
N ILE A 581 19.33 -12.10 10.32
CA ILE A 581 20.43 -11.59 11.15
C ILE A 581 19.92 -10.39 11.94
N GLN A 582 20.09 -10.44 13.25
CA GLN A 582 19.60 -9.44 14.19
C GLN A 582 20.76 -8.81 14.95
N ALA A 583 20.64 -7.49 15.19
CA ALA A 583 21.55 -6.71 16.02
C ALA A 583 20.75 -5.72 16.90
N PHE A 584 21.42 -5.15 17.90
CA PHE A 584 20.90 -4.01 18.65
C PHE A 584 21.50 -2.72 18.08
N PRO A 585 20.69 -1.70 17.80
CA PRO A 585 21.24 -0.39 17.43
C PRO A 585 21.84 0.30 18.65
N GLU A 586 22.88 1.09 18.46
CA GLU A 586 23.47 1.92 19.54
C GLU A 586 22.52 3.02 19.98
N SER A 587 21.88 3.66 19.02
CA SER A 587 20.74 4.56 19.27
C SER A 587 19.44 3.77 19.24
N ASN A 588 18.53 4.04 20.17
CA ASN A 588 17.18 3.48 20.09
C ASN A 588 16.35 4.03 18.92
N ASP A 589 16.78 5.13 18.31
CA ASP A 589 16.24 5.62 17.05
C ASP A 589 16.90 4.87 15.89
N VAL A 590 16.10 4.50 14.88
CA VAL A 590 16.57 3.78 13.68
C VAL A 590 16.23 4.58 12.44
N VAL A 591 17.22 4.76 11.58
CA VAL A 591 17.07 5.50 10.31
C VAL A 591 17.24 4.52 9.14
N GLY A 592 16.30 4.51 8.23
CA GLY A 592 16.42 3.80 6.97
C GLY A 592 17.33 4.56 6.00
N LEU A 593 18.18 3.86 5.27
CA LEU A 593 18.91 4.44 4.14
C LEU A 593 17.95 4.66 2.96
N ARG A 594 18.39 5.45 1.97
CA ARG A 594 17.59 5.82 0.81
C ARG A 594 17.11 4.61 -0.02
N ASP A 595 17.93 3.57 -0.14
CA ASP A 595 17.66 2.31 -0.84
C ASP A 595 17.11 1.21 0.07
N LEU A 596 16.94 1.52 1.37
CA LEU A 596 16.55 0.57 2.39
C LEU A 596 15.15 0.90 2.92
N TYR A 597 14.20 -0.01 2.71
CA TYR A 597 12.84 0.15 3.22
C TYR A 597 12.78 -0.18 4.70
N LEU A 598 12.41 0.80 5.53
CA LEU A 598 12.22 0.60 6.96
C LEU A 598 10.85 0.01 7.24
N ASN A 599 10.80 -1.09 7.98
CA ASN A 599 9.55 -1.77 8.35
C ASN A 599 9.51 -2.09 9.85
N LEU A 600 8.53 -1.56 10.57
CA LEU A 600 8.23 -1.99 11.94
C LEU A 600 7.48 -3.34 11.89
N ASP A 601 8.14 -4.41 12.29
CA ASP A 601 7.60 -5.77 12.25
C ASP A 601 6.78 -6.06 13.52
N ILE A 602 5.48 -5.82 13.43
CA ILE A 602 4.55 -6.06 14.55
C ILE A 602 4.44 -7.56 14.85
N SER A 603 4.58 -8.42 13.86
CA SER A 603 4.46 -9.87 14.04
C SER A 603 5.58 -10.47 14.89
N LYS A 604 6.74 -9.82 14.90
CA LYS A 604 7.94 -10.20 15.69
C LYS A 604 8.14 -9.33 16.93
N THR A 605 7.33 -8.29 17.09
CA THR A 605 7.32 -7.45 18.29
C THR A 605 6.75 -8.24 19.47
N LYS A 606 7.50 -8.31 20.55
CA LYS A 606 7.08 -8.96 21.81
C LYS A 606 6.51 -7.92 22.77
N ILE A 607 5.30 -8.16 23.26
CA ILE A 607 4.65 -7.32 24.26
C ILE A 607 4.40 -8.19 25.49
N ASN A 608 5.17 -7.94 26.55
CA ASN A 608 5.10 -8.65 27.81
C ASN A 608 4.29 -7.80 28.80
N MET A 609 3.11 -8.30 29.16
CA MET A 609 2.22 -7.62 30.09
C MET A 609 2.62 -7.95 31.51
N ILE A 610 2.91 -6.94 32.34
CA ILE A 610 3.34 -7.08 33.73
C ILE A 610 2.39 -6.29 34.61
N LYS A 611 1.81 -6.95 35.61
CA LYS A 611 0.97 -6.31 36.61
C LYS A 611 1.81 -5.32 37.43
N ASP A 612 1.37 -4.05 37.49
CA ASP A 612 1.97 -3.07 38.38
C ASP A 612 1.34 -3.22 39.77
N VAL A 613 2.08 -3.83 40.68
CA VAL A 613 1.59 -4.17 42.01
C VAL A 613 1.30 -2.94 42.87
N ILE A 614 2.01 -1.82 42.66
CA ILE A 614 1.79 -0.58 43.41
C ILE A 614 0.48 0.08 42.96
N SER A 615 0.32 0.32 41.66
CA SER A 615 -0.86 0.97 41.14
C SER A 615 -2.11 0.09 41.23
N SER A 616 -1.95 -1.23 41.32
CA SER A 616 -3.03 -2.18 41.60
C SER A 616 -3.37 -2.28 43.09
N GLY A 617 -2.59 -1.66 43.98
CA GLY A 617 -2.81 -1.65 45.44
C GLY A 617 -2.39 -2.94 46.15
N ASP A 618 -1.66 -3.82 45.50
CA ASP A 618 -1.25 -5.12 46.06
C ASP A 618 0.02 -5.02 46.88
N GLU A 619 0.89 -4.04 46.63
CA GLU A 619 2.17 -3.88 47.31
C GLU A 619 2.61 -2.41 47.37
N ILE A 620 3.32 -2.06 48.44
CA ILE A 620 3.78 -0.67 48.72
C ILE A 620 5.26 -0.51 48.36
N SER A 621 6.03 -1.62 48.28
CA SER A 621 7.49 -1.62 48.22
C SER A 621 8.13 -1.27 46.87
N GLY A 622 7.34 -1.09 45.83
CA GLY A 622 7.79 -0.72 44.50
C GLY A 622 8.04 -1.90 43.57
N THR A 623 7.94 -1.63 42.29
CA THR A 623 8.15 -2.61 41.23
C THR A 623 9.62 -2.67 40.84
N VAL A 624 10.17 -3.86 40.75
CA VAL A 624 11.54 -4.07 40.25
C VAL A 624 11.51 -4.14 38.72
N PHE A 625 12.03 -3.11 38.07
CA PHE A 625 12.16 -3.09 36.60
C PHE A 625 13.40 -3.89 36.15
N ASN A 626 13.25 -4.68 35.12
CA ASN A 626 14.38 -5.35 34.50
C ASN A 626 15.25 -4.32 33.77
N ARG A 627 16.51 -4.18 34.23
CA ARG A 627 17.46 -3.18 33.73
C ARG A 627 18.45 -3.74 32.70
N ASP A 628 18.39 -5.01 32.38
CA ASP A 628 19.27 -5.58 31.37
C ASP A 628 18.76 -5.26 29.97
N PHE A 629 19.22 -4.12 29.44
CA PHE A 629 18.83 -3.60 28.14
C PHE A 629 19.48 -4.32 26.96
N TYR A 630 20.51 -5.11 27.22
CA TYR A 630 21.32 -5.74 26.17
C TYR A 630 21.18 -7.26 26.12
N THR A 631 20.33 -7.83 26.96
CA THR A 631 19.97 -9.23 26.85
C THR A 631 19.19 -9.47 25.55
N SER A 632 19.65 -10.44 24.78
CA SER A 632 18.88 -10.87 23.60
C SER A 632 17.50 -11.35 24.02
N SER A 633 16.46 -11.09 23.20
CA SER A 633 15.16 -11.75 23.35
C SER A 633 15.18 -13.24 22.98
N TYR A 634 16.31 -13.71 22.51
CA TYR A 634 16.55 -15.13 22.29
C TYR A 634 16.95 -15.76 23.62
N SER A 635 16.49 -16.98 23.89
CA SER A 635 16.60 -17.63 25.18
C SER A 635 18.04 -17.60 25.76
N ASN A 636 18.19 -17.06 26.97
CA ASN A 636 19.42 -17.08 27.82
C ASN A 636 20.73 -16.79 27.09
N GLY A 637 20.76 -15.83 26.18
CA GLY A 637 21.97 -15.51 25.44
C GLY A 637 22.38 -16.58 24.43
N SER A 638 21.49 -17.54 24.09
CA SER A 638 21.75 -18.51 23.04
C SER A 638 22.05 -17.81 21.72
N LEU A 639 22.83 -18.45 20.86
CA LEU A 639 23.16 -17.95 19.54
C LEU A 639 22.03 -18.20 18.53
N ILE A 640 20.93 -18.79 18.99
CA ILE A 640 19.81 -19.25 18.21
C ILE A 640 18.73 -18.18 18.21
N ARG A 641 18.18 -17.89 17.06
CA ARG A 641 16.90 -17.22 16.89
C ARG A 641 15.83 -18.27 16.55
N GLU A 642 14.79 -18.35 17.37
CA GLU A 642 13.61 -19.20 17.15
C GLU A 642 12.68 -18.62 16.08
#